data_3d70ba5eb22300f7f32bea7ccc2f3d17
#
_entry.id   3d70ba5eb22300f7f32bea7ccc2f3d17
#
_cell.length_a   1.000
_cell.length_b   1.000
_cell.length_c   1.000
_cell.angle_alpha   90.00
_cell.angle_beta   90.00
_cell.angle_gamma   90.00
#
_symmetry.space_group_name_H-M   'P 1'
#
loop_
_entity.id
_entity.type
_entity.pdbx_description
1 polymer ?
#
loop_
_entity_poly.entity_id
_entity_poly.type
_entity_poly.pdbx_seq_one_letter_code
_entity_poly.pdbx_strand_id
1 'polypeptide(L)'
;MQFSFFFRGSFSCEVMAAMRDFNAGHLVHFWGVGWCHRTVASWGGGGDVHVPAADLFSGQKSIVERLWRKFFSDPSQWWDHRMDKGNSKYPDFKHKKTQQALWLNGRFKPPWVETELAAIAPGAIQSGVFQWNARLARYAMAGQHEKTMELFQQMQQEGMTPDRFTFVRVLNSCSSLRALEKGRHVHEQIIQEGCESDVFVRNSLIDMYAKCGAIDDAWKVFNRMTTRTVISWNAMILGHVKCGQGQKALELSQQMQREGVQPDPVTFVGMLNACASVAALEEGRRVHEQIIRSDFESDVFVGCSLVDMYAKCGGIKDAERVFNRMATCDVVSWNAMLVGYAMHGHAKEALEHFESMCQEGIAIDKITFLALLSACNHAGLVDEGLCYFESMHSVYSVSATAEHYACMADLLGRAGHLNKAENLISTMSCKPCVSVWRALLGACRIHGNTEMGERIAKRVVELDPENTAGYVLLSNIYASAGKWDLVSNVQQQRLARGVKKQPGRTWIEVNNEVHSFVVDDQLHPRIIEIHAELKRLSGKMYDAGYVPDTKFVLHDVEEEEKLSHLWHHSEKLAITFGLISTPPGTPIRIFKNLRVCGDCHTATKFITKIVGRAIVVRDGNRFHHFKDGLCSCRDYW
;
A
#
# COMPACT_ATOMS: atom_id res chain seq x y z
N MET A 1 8.45 16.06 -3.04
CA MET A 1 8.25 15.39 -4.35
C MET A 1 9.15 14.17 -4.55
N GLN A 2 9.33 13.23 -3.62
CA GLN A 2 10.29 12.12 -3.86
C GLN A 2 10.16 10.90 -2.94
N PHE A 3 8.99 10.65 -2.34
CA PHE A 3 8.79 9.45 -1.51
C PHE A 3 8.06 8.28 -2.20
N SER A 4 7.69 8.44 -3.48
CA SER A 4 6.88 7.46 -4.22
C SER A 4 7.68 6.28 -4.81
N PHE A 5 9.02 6.24 -4.69
CA PHE A 5 9.85 5.24 -5.38
C PHE A 5 10.49 4.18 -4.48
N PHE A 6 10.29 4.22 -3.15
CA PHE A 6 11.04 3.38 -2.20
C PHE A 6 10.42 2.04 -1.83
N PHE A 7 9.20 1.77 -2.21
CA PHE A 7 8.58 0.45 -1.97
C PHE A 7 8.70 -0.54 -3.14
N ARG A 8 9.61 -0.29 -4.09
CA ARG A 8 9.90 -1.21 -5.21
C ARG A 8 11.05 -2.19 -4.91
N GLY A 9 11.12 -2.70 -3.72
CA GLY A 9 12.06 -3.77 -3.36
C GLY A 9 11.33 -4.89 -2.66
N SER A 10 11.07 -5.96 -3.36
CA SER A 10 10.68 -7.32 -2.94
C SER A 10 9.29 -7.57 -2.36
N PHE A 11 8.56 -6.62 -1.81
CA PHE A 11 7.12 -6.74 -1.65
C PHE A 11 6.51 -5.73 -2.59
N SER A 12 6.05 -6.25 -3.70
CA SER A 12 5.70 -5.45 -4.83
C SER A 12 4.59 -4.45 -4.54
N CYS A 13 4.65 -3.39 -5.33
CA CYS A 13 3.59 -2.41 -5.50
C CYS A 13 2.18 -3.03 -5.64
N GLU A 14 2.04 -4.31 -5.99
CA GLU A 14 0.73 -4.96 -6.17
C GLU A 14 0.10 -5.49 -4.90
N VAL A 15 0.86 -6.04 -3.95
CA VAL A 15 0.29 -6.37 -2.62
C VAL A 15 -0.07 -5.08 -1.90
N MET A 16 0.77 -4.06 -2.02
CA MET A 16 0.50 -2.73 -1.47
C MET A 16 -0.50 -1.96 -2.34
N ALA A 17 -0.56 -2.18 -3.65
CA ALA A 17 -1.56 -1.60 -4.54
C ALA A 17 -2.88 -2.35 -4.47
N ALA A 18 -2.93 -3.66 -4.34
CA ALA A 18 -4.17 -4.40 -4.13
C ALA A 18 -4.77 -4.11 -2.74
N MET A 19 -3.95 -3.99 -1.69
CA MET A 19 -4.40 -3.47 -0.40
C MET A 19 -4.68 -1.97 -0.43
N ARG A 20 -3.96 -1.17 -1.24
CA ARG A 20 -4.18 0.25 -1.46
C ARG A 20 -5.35 0.52 -2.39
N ASP A 21 -5.50 -0.24 -3.48
CA ASP A 21 -6.61 -0.08 -4.43
C ASP A 21 -7.91 -0.68 -3.86
N PHE A 22 -7.84 -1.69 -3.01
CA PHE A 22 -8.99 -2.16 -2.23
C PHE A 22 -9.41 -1.14 -1.17
N ASN A 23 -8.46 -0.51 -0.46
CA ASN A 23 -8.77 0.52 0.54
C ASN A 23 -9.08 1.90 -0.04
N ALA A 24 -8.53 2.29 -1.18
CA ALA A 24 -8.74 3.63 -1.74
C ALA A 24 -9.71 3.68 -2.93
N GLY A 25 -9.76 2.65 -3.77
CA GLY A 25 -10.65 2.61 -4.94
C GLY A 25 -12.09 2.28 -4.58
N HIS A 26 -12.29 1.38 -3.63
CA HIS A 26 -13.64 1.01 -3.19
C HIS A 26 -14.26 1.99 -2.18
N LEU A 27 -13.48 2.70 -1.39
CA LEU A 27 -14.03 3.63 -0.39
C LEU A 27 -14.62 4.90 -0.98
N VAL A 28 -14.12 5.39 -2.11
CA VAL A 28 -14.77 6.51 -2.84
C VAL A 28 -16.01 6.03 -3.61
N HIS A 29 -16.08 4.74 -3.98
CA HIS A 29 -17.28 4.14 -4.58
C HIS A 29 -18.31 3.66 -3.54
N PHE A 30 -17.93 3.41 -2.29
CA PHE A 30 -18.84 2.84 -1.29
C PHE A 30 -19.85 3.84 -0.71
N TRP A 31 -19.68 5.14 -0.87
CA TRP A 31 -20.74 6.12 -0.57
C TRP A 31 -21.80 6.25 -1.69
N GLY A 32 -21.59 5.60 -2.83
CA GLY A 32 -22.60 5.49 -3.89
C GLY A 32 -23.22 4.09 -4.04
N VAL A 33 -22.63 3.00 -3.50
CA VAL A 33 -23.14 1.63 -3.72
C VAL A 33 -22.82 0.74 -2.53
N GLY A 34 -23.70 0.70 -1.56
CA GLY A 34 -23.60 -0.19 -0.42
C GLY A 34 -23.85 -1.66 -0.79
N TRP A 35 -23.09 -2.54 -0.17
CA TRP A 35 -23.37 -3.94 0.19
C TRP A 35 -24.22 -4.79 -0.77
N CYS A 36 -23.66 -5.73 -1.44
CA CYS A 36 -23.94 -7.17 -1.40
C CYS A 36 -23.32 -7.92 -2.59
N HIS A 37 -22.31 -8.71 -2.34
CA HIS A 37 -22.12 -9.97 -3.06
C HIS A 37 -21.82 -11.06 -2.04
N ARG A 38 -22.84 -11.85 -1.73
CA ARG A 38 -22.68 -13.25 -1.37
C ARG A 38 -23.81 -14.10 -1.94
N THR A 39 -23.40 -15.02 -2.79
CA THR A 39 -23.81 -16.41 -3.00
C THR A 39 -25.28 -16.73 -3.12
N VAL A 40 -25.63 -17.18 -4.32
CA VAL A 40 -26.60 -18.26 -4.47
C VAL A 40 -25.84 -19.43 -5.07
N ALA A 41 -25.43 -20.35 -4.20
CA ALA A 41 -25.12 -21.71 -4.60
C ALA A 41 -26.41 -22.53 -4.56
N SER A 42 -26.62 -23.32 -5.59
CA SER A 42 -27.65 -24.30 -5.80
C SER A 42 -27.96 -25.21 -4.59
N TRP A 43 -29.20 -25.34 -4.23
CA TRP A 43 -29.72 -26.54 -3.57
C TRP A 43 -31.01 -26.97 -4.23
N GLY A 44 -30.95 -28.10 -4.92
CA GLY A 44 -32.13 -28.88 -5.23
C GLY A 44 -32.38 -29.84 -4.07
N GLY A 45 -33.62 -29.99 -3.67
CA GLY A 45 -34.05 -31.01 -2.71
C GLY A 45 -35.26 -30.54 -1.92
N GLY A 46 -36.42 -31.18 -2.16
CA GLY A 46 -37.69 -30.84 -1.55
C GLY A 46 -37.74 -31.15 -0.05
N GLY A 47 -38.47 -30.30 0.65
CA GLY A 47 -38.83 -30.46 2.05
C GLY A 47 -39.54 -29.19 2.52
N ASP A 48 -40.80 -29.30 2.90
CA ASP A 48 -41.60 -28.22 3.49
C ASP A 48 -40.88 -27.66 4.72
N VAL A 49 -40.34 -26.45 4.61
CA VAL A 49 -39.81 -25.68 5.72
C VAL A 49 -40.61 -24.40 5.86
N HIS A 50 -41.29 -24.27 6.98
CA HIS A 50 -41.89 -23.02 7.45
C HIS A 50 -40.80 -21.91 7.50
N VAL A 51 -40.81 -21.02 6.52
CA VAL A 51 -39.93 -19.85 6.49
C VAL A 51 -40.51 -18.76 7.38
N PRO A 52 -39.78 -18.22 8.37
CA PRO A 52 -40.26 -17.09 9.17
C PRO A 52 -40.52 -15.86 8.31
N ALA A 53 -41.57 -15.10 8.62
CA ALA A 53 -41.99 -13.92 7.85
C ALA A 53 -40.87 -12.84 7.65
N ALA A 54 -39.80 -12.86 8.44
CA ALA A 54 -38.65 -12.00 8.30
C ALA A 54 -37.84 -12.22 7.00
N ASP A 55 -37.77 -13.46 6.48
CA ASP A 55 -36.98 -13.78 5.29
C ASP A 55 -37.68 -13.39 3.97
N LEU A 56 -39.00 -13.34 3.94
CA LEU A 56 -39.77 -12.85 2.80
C LEU A 56 -39.58 -11.34 2.55
N PHE A 57 -39.31 -10.55 3.61
CA PHE A 57 -39.06 -9.12 3.51
C PHE A 57 -37.63 -8.79 3.06
N SER A 58 -36.64 -9.64 3.36
CA SER A 58 -35.27 -9.46 2.93
C SER A 58 -35.11 -9.58 1.41
N GLY A 59 -35.82 -10.53 0.80
CA GLY A 59 -35.83 -10.72 -0.66
C GLY A 59 -36.43 -9.53 -1.42
N GLN A 60 -37.56 -8.97 -0.93
CA GLN A 60 -38.21 -7.81 -1.56
C GLN A 60 -37.37 -6.54 -1.44
N LYS A 61 -36.71 -6.32 -0.29
CA LYS A 61 -35.76 -5.19 -0.08
C LYS A 61 -34.63 -5.26 -1.07
N SER A 62 -34.02 -6.42 -1.28
CA SER A 62 -32.93 -6.64 -2.24
C SER A 62 -33.36 -6.42 -3.70
N ILE A 63 -34.61 -6.77 -4.07
CA ILE A 63 -35.16 -6.54 -5.42
C ILE A 63 -35.34 -5.04 -5.66
N VAL A 64 -35.96 -4.33 -4.72
CA VAL A 64 -36.19 -2.87 -4.83
C VAL A 64 -34.87 -2.10 -4.90
N GLU A 65 -33.89 -2.47 -4.10
CA GLU A 65 -32.59 -1.86 -4.16
C GLU A 65 -31.91 -2.09 -5.52
N ARG A 66 -31.97 -3.29 -6.10
CA ARG A 66 -31.49 -3.58 -7.45
C ARG A 66 -32.16 -2.73 -8.52
N LEU A 67 -33.47 -2.50 -8.40
CA LEU A 67 -34.21 -1.66 -9.34
C LEU A 67 -33.80 -0.20 -9.26
N TRP A 68 -33.56 0.34 -8.06
CA TRP A 68 -33.03 1.69 -7.90
C TRP A 68 -31.61 1.82 -8.45
N ARG A 69 -30.74 0.85 -8.24
CA ARG A 69 -29.41 0.83 -8.86
C ARG A 69 -29.49 0.76 -10.38
N LYS A 70 -30.41 -0.04 -10.93
CA LYS A 70 -30.66 -0.10 -12.37
C LYS A 70 -31.19 1.21 -12.91
N PHE A 71 -32.03 1.92 -12.16
CA PHE A 71 -32.50 3.27 -12.51
C PHE A 71 -31.32 4.25 -12.59
N PHE A 72 -30.49 4.34 -11.57
CA PHE A 72 -29.35 5.26 -11.55
C PHE A 72 -28.23 4.87 -12.53
N SER A 73 -28.13 3.61 -12.94
CA SER A 73 -27.16 3.18 -13.95
C SER A 73 -27.52 3.62 -15.37
N ASP A 74 -28.82 3.67 -15.71
CA ASP A 74 -29.31 4.18 -16.98
C ASP A 74 -30.74 4.72 -16.82
N PRO A 75 -30.90 5.94 -16.28
CA PRO A 75 -32.22 6.54 -16.10
C PRO A 75 -32.94 6.85 -17.42
N SER A 76 -32.22 6.92 -18.55
CA SER A 76 -32.82 7.14 -19.87
C SER A 76 -33.79 6.03 -20.29
N GLN A 77 -33.65 4.81 -19.71
CA GLN A 77 -34.56 3.67 -19.94
C GLN A 77 -35.85 3.76 -19.12
N TRP A 78 -36.07 4.83 -18.36
CA TRP A 78 -37.19 5.02 -17.49
C TRP A 78 -38.03 6.24 -17.89
N TRP A 79 -39.34 6.18 -17.71
CA TRP A 79 -40.17 7.37 -17.75
C TRP A 79 -40.18 8.01 -16.37
N ASP A 80 -40.00 9.33 -16.33
CA ASP A 80 -40.10 10.17 -15.13
C ASP A 80 -41.53 10.78 -15.08
N HIS A 81 -42.32 10.32 -14.13
CA HIS A 81 -43.70 10.77 -13.94
C HIS A 81 -43.86 11.76 -12.76
N ARG A 82 -42.74 12.25 -12.17
CA ARG A 82 -42.82 13.13 -10.99
C ARG A 82 -43.56 14.43 -11.26
N MET A 83 -43.50 14.96 -12.48
CA MET A 83 -44.19 16.19 -12.88
C MET A 83 -45.62 15.97 -13.34
N ASP A 84 -45.97 14.79 -13.86
CA ASP A 84 -47.27 14.47 -14.48
C ASP A 84 -48.20 13.66 -13.57
N LYS A 85 -47.86 13.58 -12.27
CA LYS A 85 -48.53 12.68 -11.33
C LYS A 85 -49.88 13.21 -10.89
N GLY A 86 -50.91 12.96 -11.71
CA GLY A 86 -52.33 13.25 -11.36
C GLY A 86 -52.96 12.30 -10.35
N ASN A 87 -52.31 11.15 -10.03
CA ASN A 87 -52.83 10.15 -9.10
C ASN A 87 -51.70 9.44 -8.37
N SER A 88 -51.79 9.33 -7.04
CA SER A 88 -50.79 8.67 -6.16
C SER A 88 -50.57 7.18 -6.42
N LYS A 89 -51.43 6.53 -7.23
CA LYS A 89 -51.32 5.14 -7.63
C LYS A 89 -50.33 4.88 -8.77
N TYR A 90 -49.85 5.92 -9.45
CA TYR A 90 -48.87 5.77 -10.51
C TYR A 90 -47.43 5.81 -9.91
N PRO A 91 -46.52 4.96 -10.44
CA PRO A 91 -45.13 4.98 -10.00
C PRO A 91 -44.46 6.30 -10.39
N ASP A 92 -43.46 6.73 -9.57
CA ASP A 92 -42.66 7.91 -9.87
C ASP A 92 -41.76 7.69 -11.08
N PHE A 93 -41.24 6.45 -11.24
CA PHE A 93 -40.46 6.05 -12.40
C PHE A 93 -40.91 4.69 -12.92
N LYS A 94 -40.98 4.50 -14.25
CA LYS A 94 -41.39 3.27 -14.90
C LYS A 94 -40.42 2.89 -16.01
N HIS A 95 -39.88 1.67 -15.98
CA HIS A 95 -38.90 1.23 -16.99
C HIS A 95 -39.58 0.97 -18.35
N LYS A 96 -39.03 1.57 -19.41
CA LYS A 96 -39.63 1.60 -20.77
C LYS A 96 -39.86 0.21 -21.36
N LYS A 97 -38.92 -0.72 -21.22
CA LYS A 97 -39.01 -2.08 -21.78
C LYS A 97 -39.67 -3.09 -20.83
N THR A 98 -39.25 -3.12 -19.55
CA THR A 98 -39.66 -4.17 -18.60
C THR A 98 -40.92 -3.80 -17.81
N GLN A 99 -41.40 -2.56 -17.90
CA GLN A 99 -42.53 -2.00 -17.16
C GLN A 99 -42.38 -2.07 -15.62
N GLN A 100 -41.19 -2.33 -15.13
CA GLN A 100 -40.85 -2.30 -13.69
C GLN A 100 -41.05 -0.89 -13.15
N ALA A 101 -41.54 -0.78 -11.93
CA ALA A 101 -41.97 0.48 -11.33
C ALA A 101 -41.20 0.80 -10.05
N LEU A 102 -40.91 2.07 -9.85
CA LEU A 102 -40.27 2.61 -8.64
C LEU A 102 -41.12 3.74 -8.06
N TRP A 103 -41.23 3.78 -6.73
CA TRP A 103 -41.99 4.77 -5.98
C TRP A 103 -41.08 5.46 -4.97
N LEU A 104 -41.15 6.79 -4.90
CA LEU A 104 -40.40 7.59 -3.90
C LEU A 104 -40.86 7.30 -2.46
N ASN A 105 -42.15 6.97 -2.28
CA ASN A 105 -42.72 6.61 -0.99
C ASN A 105 -42.79 5.08 -0.76
N GLY A 106 -42.06 4.29 -1.53
CA GLY A 106 -42.01 2.85 -1.43
C GLY A 106 -41.45 2.36 -0.10
N ARG A 107 -42.08 1.33 0.50
CA ARG A 107 -41.72 0.77 1.83
C ARG A 107 -40.25 0.33 1.96
N PHE A 108 -39.59 -0.02 0.85
CA PHE A 108 -38.24 -0.56 0.82
C PHE A 108 -37.27 0.35 0.07
N LYS A 109 -37.58 1.64 -0.12
CA LYS A 109 -36.69 2.60 -0.74
C LYS A 109 -35.39 2.75 0.10
N PRO A 110 -34.20 2.51 -0.45
CA PRO A 110 -32.96 2.72 0.26
C PRO A 110 -32.73 4.20 0.62
N PRO A 111 -32.19 4.51 1.80
CA PRO A 111 -31.97 5.91 2.25
C PRO A 111 -31.13 6.75 1.27
N TRP A 112 -30.15 6.14 0.60
CA TRP A 112 -29.27 6.82 -0.36
C TRP A 112 -30.00 7.33 -1.62
N VAL A 113 -31.18 6.78 -1.94
CA VAL A 113 -31.98 7.18 -3.12
C VAL A 113 -32.43 8.63 -3.05
N GLU A 114 -32.75 9.14 -1.87
CA GLU A 114 -33.15 10.56 -1.72
C GLU A 114 -32.01 11.52 -2.04
N THR A 115 -30.81 11.19 -1.60
CA THR A 115 -29.61 11.99 -1.85
C THR A 115 -29.29 12.04 -3.35
N GLU A 116 -29.37 10.87 -4.03
CA GLU A 116 -29.13 10.80 -5.48
C GLU A 116 -30.24 11.49 -6.29
N LEU A 117 -31.51 11.34 -5.87
CA LEU A 117 -32.62 12.00 -6.56
C LEU A 117 -32.72 13.49 -6.32
N ALA A 118 -32.31 13.99 -5.16
CA ALA A 118 -32.23 15.42 -4.89
C ALA A 118 -31.31 16.15 -5.88
N ALA A 119 -30.35 15.42 -6.44
CA ALA A 119 -29.46 15.90 -7.47
C ALA A 119 -30.09 15.91 -8.89
N ILE A 120 -31.23 15.25 -9.08
CA ILE A 120 -31.91 15.12 -10.38
C ILE A 120 -33.22 15.93 -10.35
N ALA A 121 -33.20 17.12 -10.95
CA ALA A 121 -34.44 17.91 -11.09
C ALA A 121 -35.51 17.13 -11.87
N PRO A 122 -36.80 17.26 -11.54
CA PRO A 122 -37.90 16.65 -12.32
C PRO A 122 -37.79 17.08 -13.79
N GLY A 123 -37.85 16.12 -14.71
CA GLY A 123 -37.69 16.37 -16.16
C GLY A 123 -36.24 16.36 -16.65
N ALA A 124 -35.23 16.48 -15.78
CA ALA A 124 -33.81 16.48 -16.16
C ALA A 124 -33.35 15.18 -16.83
N ILE A 125 -34.04 14.06 -16.60
CA ILE A 125 -33.76 12.74 -17.22
C ILE A 125 -33.84 12.79 -18.76
N GLN A 126 -34.58 13.74 -19.31
CA GLN A 126 -34.71 13.95 -20.76
C GLN A 126 -33.66 14.93 -21.31
N SER A 127 -32.88 15.59 -20.45
CA SER A 127 -31.83 16.52 -20.88
C SER A 127 -30.65 15.77 -21.55
N GLY A 128 -30.06 16.38 -22.57
CA GLY A 128 -28.89 15.82 -23.26
C GLY A 128 -27.73 15.53 -22.30
N VAL A 129 -27.44 16.45 -21.35
CA VAL A 129 -26.38 16.31 -20.34
C VAL A 129 -26.60 15.09 -19.43
N PHE A 130 -27.85 14.82 -19.03
CA PHE A 130 -28.15 13.66 -18.23
C PHE A 130 -27.86 12.33 -18.95
N GLN A 131 -28.18 12.26 -20.24
CA GLN A 131 -27.87 11.06 -21.05
C GLN A 131 -26.35 10.84 -21.17
N TRP A 132 -25.58 11.92 -21.32
CA TRP A 132 -24.13 11.86 -21.33
C TRP A 132 -23.58 11.40 -19.97
N ASN A 133 -24.07 11.94 -18.87
CA ASN A 133 -23.66 11.51 -17.52
C ASN A 133 -23.96 10.04 -17.26
N ALA A 134 -25.09 9.51 -17.73
CA ALA A 134 -25.41 8.09 -17.63
C ALA A 134 -24.45 7.21 -18.45
N ARG A 135 -24.06 7.66 -19.64
CA ARG A 135 -23.06 6.94 -20.49
C ARG A 135 -21.68 6.95 -19.83
N LEU A 136 -21.22 8.12 -19.38
CA LEU A 136 -19.95 8.29 -18.66
C LEU A 136 -19.89 7.39 -17.41
N ALA A 137 -20.98 7.38 -16.61
CA ALA A 137 -21.09 6.52 -15.44
C ALA A 137 -20.92 5.03 -15.77
N ARG A 138 -21.57 4.56 -16.83
CA ARG A 138 -21.50 3.17 -17.24
C ARG A 138 -20.08 2.72 -17.58
N TYR A 139 -19.33 3.54 -18.34
CA TYR A 139 -17.95 3.22 -18.71
C TYR A 139 -16.99 3.36 -17.52
N ALA A 140 -17.16 4.39 -16.69
CA ALA A 140 -16.37 4.57 -15.49
C ALA A 140 -16.54 3.40 -14.49
N MET A 141 -17.79 2.95 -14.27
CA MET A 141 -18.10 1.81 -13.41
C MET A 141 -17.61 0.46 -13.98
N ALA A 142 -17.51 0.35 -15.30
CA ALA A 142 -16.93 -0.80 -15.97
C ALA A 142 -15.38 -0.77 -16.00
N GLY A 143 -14.75 0.21 -15.35
CA GLY A 143 -13.29 0.39 -15.34
C GLY A 143 -12.70 0.85 -16.69
N GLN A 144 -13.54 1.24 -17.67
CA GLN A 144 -13.12 1.69 -18.99
C GLN A 144 -12.84 3.20 -19.00
N HIS A 145 -11.85 3.61 -18.20
CA HIS A 145 -11.56 5.03 -17.92
C HIS A 145 -11.10 5.80 -19.16
N GLU A 146 -10.39 5.16 -20.08
CA GLU A 146 -9.99 5.79 -21.35
C GLU A 146 -11.20 6.16 -22.21
N LYS A 147 -12.17 5.25 -22.33
CA LYS A 147 -13.43 5.52 -23.03
C LYS A 147 -14.27 6.60 -22.33
N THR A 148 -14.19 6.69 -20.99
CA THR A 148 -14.85 7.78 -20.27
C THR A 148 -14.27 9.13 -20.68
N MET A 149 -12.94 9.22 -20.84
CA MET A 149 -12.28 10.44 -21.30
C MET A 149 -12.63 10.79 -22.77
N GLU A 150 -12.68 9.80 -23.65
CA GLU A 150 -13.11 9.97 -25.04
C GLU A 150 -14.57 10.49 -25.13
N LEU A 151 -15.46 9.89 -24.34
CA LEU A 151 -16.86 10.33 -24.27
C LEU A 151 -17.02 11.75 -23.72
N PHE A 152 -16.18 12.14 -22.78
CA PHE A 152 -16.17 13.49 -22.26
C PHE A 152 -15.78 14.51 -23.36
N GLN A 153 -14.77 14.19 -24.16
CA GLN A 153 -14.39 15.03 -25.31
C GLN A 153 -15.51 15.11 -26.37
N GLN A 154 -16.18 13.99 -26.68
CA GLN A 154 -17.32 13.97 -27.59
C GLN A 154 -18.48 14.83 -27.08
N MET A 155 -18.80 14.74 -25.78
CA MET A 155 -19.82 15.58 -25.13
C MET A 155 -19.56 17.08 -25.36
N GLN A 156 -18.29 17.49 -25.22
CA GLN A 156 -17.87 18.88 -25.43
C GLN A 156 -17.93 19.29 -26.92
N GLN A 157 -17.53 18.39 -27.83
CA GLN A 157 -17.61 18.61 -29.29
C GLN A 157 -19.06 18.76 -29.77
N GLU A 158 -20.01 18.11 -29.11
CA GLU A 158 -21.45 18.27 -29.38
C GLU A 158 -22.05 19.51 -28.70
N GLY A 159 -21.21 20.36 -28.10
CA GLY A 159 -21.65 21.64 -27.49
C GLY A 159 -22.37 21.47 -26.15
N MET A 160 -22.26 20.30 -25.52
CA MET A 160 -22.86 20.05 -24.19
C MET A 160 -21.95 20.55 -23.08
N THR A 161 -22.44 21.46 -22.25
CA THR A 161 -21.74 21.96 -21.06
C THR A 161 -21.69 20.89 -19.97
N PRO A 162 -20.47 20.53 -19.48
CA PRO A 162 -20.31 19.60 -18.36
C PRO A 162 -20.89 20.18 -17.07
N ASP A 163 -21.52 19.33 -16.27
CA ASP A 163 -21.99 19.68 -14.93
C ASP A 163 -21.10 19.06 -13.83
N ARG A 164 -21.41 19.31 -12.56
CA ARG A 164 -20.69 18.77 -11.42
C ARG A 164 -20.57 17.23 -11.45
N PHE A 165 -21.59 16.52 -11.93
CA PHE A 165 -21.59 15.05 -12.02
C PHE A 165 -20.66 14.57 -13.13
N THR A 166 -20.64 15.26 -14.26
CA THR A 166 -19.67 15.04 -15.35
C THR A 166 -18.24 15.16 -14.81
N PHE A 167 -17.93 16.28 -14.15
CA PHE A 167 -16.58 16.55 -13.64
C PHE A 167 -16.13 15.53 -12.60
N VAL A 168 -16.96 15.14 -11.64
CA VAL A 168 -16.63 14.12 -10.65
C VAL A 168 -16.25 12.78 -11.33
N ARG A 169 -16.99 12.35 -12.35
CA ARG A 169 -16.71 11.07 -13.06
C ARG A 169 -15.44 11.15 -13.89
N VAL A 170 -15.21 12.27 -14.54
CA VAL A 170 -14.00 12.50 -15.35
C VAL A 170 -12.77 12.58 -14.45
N LEU A 171 -12.83 13.29 -13.33
CA LEU A 171 -11.76 13.36 -12.34
C LEU A 171 -11.43 11.97 -11.75
N ASN A 172 -12.45 11.17 -11.44
CA ASN A 172 -12.25 9.79 -10.97
C ASN A 172 -11.57 8.93 -12.05
N SER A 173 -11.88 9.15 -13.33
CA SER A 173 -11.20 8.46 -14.43
C SER A 173 -9.75 8.93 -14.60
N CYS A 174 -9.47 10.23 -14.49
CA CYS A 174 -8.10 10.78 -14.47
C CYS A 174 -7.28 10.19 -13.29
N SER A 175 -7.91 10.08 -12.13
CA SER A 175 -7.36 9.47 -10.91
C SER A 175 -6.93 8.02 -11.14
N SER A 176 -7.82 7.21 -11.74
CA SER A 176 -7.57 5.79 -12.04
C SER A 176 -6.48 5.58 -13.09
N LEU A 177 -6.45 6.44 -14.11
CA LEU A 177 -5.42 6.44 -15.15
C LEU A 177 -4.09 7.09 -14.73
N ARG A 178 -4.05 7.72 -13.54
CA ARG A 178 -2.93 8.57 -13.09
C ARG A 178 -2.53 9.64 -14.11
N ALA A 179 -3.51 10.19 -14.83
CA ALA A 179 -3.33 11.14 -15.92
C ALA A 179 -3.33 12.58 -15.40
N LEU A 180 -2.23 13.02 -14.76
CA LEU A 180 -2.10 14.32 -14.09
C LEU A 180 -2.42 15.49 -15.03
N GLU A 181 -1.84 15.53 -16.23
CA GLU A 181 -2.01 16.64 -17.17
C GLU A 181 -3.47 16.76 -17.65
N LYS A 182 -4.13 15.62 -17.91
CA LYS A 182 -5.56 15.61 -18.22
C LYS A 182 -6.39 16.12 -17.03
N GLY A 183 -6.02 15.71 -15.82
CA GLY A 183 -6.66 16.18 -14.58
C GLY A 183 -6.52 17.68 -14.37
N ARG A 184 -5.35 18.27 -14.66
CA ARG A 184 -5.13 19.73 -14.61
C ARG A 184 -6.00 20.47 -15.62
N HIS A 185 -6.08 19.98 -16.84
CA HIS A 185 -6.94 20.58 -17.86
C HIS A 185 -8.43 20.53 -17.46
N VAL A 186 -8.89 19.42 -16.89
CA VAL A 186 -10.26 19.30 -16.34
C VAL A 186 -10.46 20.30 -15.19
N HIS A 187 -9.46 20.51 -14.33
CA HIS A 187 -9.55 21.51 -13.24
C HIS A 187 -9.71 22.94 -13.80
N GLU A 188 -8.98 23.30 -14.85
CA GLU A 188 -9.14 24.60 -15.54
C GLU A 188 -10.57 24.78 -16.06
N GLN A 189 -11.14 23.73 -16.66
CA GLN A 189 -12.53 23.76 -17.14
C GLN A 189 -13.54 23.91 -15.99
N ILE A 190 -13.32 23.21 -14.86
CA ILE A 190 -14.14 23.34 -13.65
C ILE A 190 -14.19 24.80 -13.16
N ILE A 191 -13.06 25.51 -13.22
CA ILE A 191 -12.98 26.93 -12.85
C ILE A 191 -13.77 27.78 -13.85
N GLN A 192 -13.61 27.52 -15.16
CA GLN A 192 -14.31 28.27 -16.23
C GLN A 192 -15.83 28.09 -16.13
N GLU A 193 -16.30 26.87 -15.83
CA GLU A 193 -17.73 26.56 -15.69
C GLU A 193 -18.30 26.91 -14.30
N GLY A 194 -17.49 27.50 -13.41
CA GLY A 194 -17.93 27.95 -12.08
C GLY A 194 -18.26 26.84 -11.10
N CYS A 195 -17.86 25.60 -11.38
CA CYS A 195 -18.12 24.43 -10.54
C CYS A 195 -17.10 24.24 -9.40
N GLU A 196 -16.10 25.10 -9.28
CA GLU A 196 -15.02 24.99 -8.28
C GLU A 196 -15.54 25.06 -6.83
N SER A 197 -16.68 25.72 -6.58
CA SER A 197 -17.24 25.86 -5.23
C SER A 197 -17.95 24.59 -4.72
N ASP A 198 -18.28 23.65 -5.59
CA ASP A 198 -18.97 22.41 -5.21
C ASP A 198 -18.06 21.48 -4.41
N VAL A 199 -18.52 21.04 -3.23
CA VAL A 199 -17.75 20.21 -2.30
C VAL A 199 -17.39 18.84 -2.90
N PHE A 200 -18.27 18.24 -3.70
CA PHE A 200 -18.03 16.93 -4.33
C PHE A 200 -16.95 17.05 -5.41
N VAL A 201 -16.99 18.14 -6.19
CA VAL A 201 -15.97 18.43 -7.21
C VAL A 201 -14.60 18.67 -6.54
N ARG A 202 -14.55 19.47 -5.47
CA ARG A 202 -13.30 19.70 -4.70
C ARG A 202 -12.74 18.42 -4.11
N ASN A 203 -13.56 17.57 -3.50
CA ASN A 203 -13.12 16.28 -2.98
C ASN A 203 -12.55 15.39 -4.08
N SER A 204 -13.18 15.36 -5.27
CA SER A 204 -12.68 14.62 -6.42
C SER A 204 -11.38 15.19 -6.99
N LEU A 205 -11.20 16.53 -6.97
CA LEU A 205 -9.94 17.19 -7.33
C LEU A 205 -8.81 16.81 -6.38
N ILE A 206 -9.07 16.84 -5.06
CA ILE A 206 -8.10 16.44 -4.04
C ILE A 206 -7.68 14.99 -4.27
N ASP A 207 -8.64 14.07 -4.43
CA ASP A 207 -8.38 12.66 -4.68
C ASP A 207 -7.58 12.44 -5.98
N MET A 208 -7.96 13.13 -7.07
CA MET A 208 -7.26 13.06 -8.35
C MET A 208 -5.81 13.52 -8.23
N TYR A 209 -5.56 14.69 -7.64
CA TYR A 209 -4.20 15.19 -7.46
C TYR A 209 -3.36 14.29 -6.56
N ALA A 210 -3.93 13.82 -5.44
CA ALA A 210 -3.28 12.91 -4.50
C ALA A 210 -2.91 11.57 -5.17
N LYS A 211 -3.82 10.96 -5.93
CA LYS A 211 -3.58 9.70 -6.65
C LYS A 211 -2.59 9.85 -7.80
N CYS A 212 -2.53 11.03 -8.43
CA CYS A 212 -1.53 11.36 -9.44
C CYS A 212 -0.16 11.77 -8.85
N GLY A 213 -0.01 11.81 -7.52
CA GLY A 213 1.24 12.16 -6.84
C GLY A 213 1.50 13.66 -6.70
N ALA A 214 0.54 14.53 -7.09
CA ALA A 214 0.62 15.99 -7.01
C ALA A 214 0.00 16.50 -5.70
N ILE A 215 0.53 16.06 -4.56
CA ILE A 215 -0.05 16.33 -3.24
C ILE A 215 -0.08 17.84 -2.90
N ASP A 216 0.87 18.62 -3.40
CA ASP A 216 0.91 20.07 -3.19
C ASP A 216 -0.25 20.77 -3.90
N ASP A 217 -0.68 20.28 -5.07
CA ASP A 217 -1.85 20.81 -5.77
C ASP A 217 -3.14 20.38 -5.06
N ALA A 218 -3.21 19.14 -4.54
CA ALA A 218 -4.31 18.73 -3.68
C ALA A 218 -4.43 19.62 -2.43
N TRP A 219 -3.29 19.96 -1.81
CA TRP A 219 -3.23 20.85 -0.64
C TRP A 219 -3.75 22.26 -0.95
N LYS A 220 -3.43 22.82 -2.13
CA LYS A 220 -3.96 24.13 -2.55
C LYS A 220 -5.49 24.11 -2.66
N VAL A 221 -6.06 23.06 -3.26
CA VAL A 221 -7.53 22.90 -3.35
C VAL A 221 -8.15 22.78 -1.96
N PHE A 222 -7.57 21.93 -1.09
CA PHE A 222 -8.05 21.71 0.27
C PHE A 222 -8.04 22.99 1.11
N ASN A 223 -6.99 23.81 1.03
CA ASN A 223 -6.89 25.06 1.80
C ASN A 223 -7.86 26.14 1.34
N ARG A 224 -8.32 26.09 0.09
CA ARG A 224 -9.35 27.01 -0.42
C ARG A 224 -10.77 26.61 -0.03
N MET A 225 -10.96 25.44 0.59
CA MET A 225 -12.28 25.00 1.05
C MET A 225 -12.71 25.81 2.29
N THR A 226 -13.90 26.42 2.20
CA THR A 226 -14.54 27.10 3.34
C THR A 226 -15.18 26.14 4.32
N THR A 227 -15.65 24.99 3.82
CA THR A 227 -16.25 23.92 4.62
C THR A 227 -15.54 22.60 4.29
N ARG A 228 -14.92 22.01 5.27
CA ARG A 228 -14.22 20.73 5.14
C ARG A 228 -15.05 19.62 5.78
N THR A 229 -15.42 18.63 4.99
CA THR A 229 -16.14 17.44 5.46
C THR A 229 -15.17 16.33 5.83
N VAL A 230 -15.66 15.30 6.52
CA VAL A 230 -14.84 14.10 6.80
C VAL A 230 -14.23 13.52 5.51
N ILE A 231 -14.95 13.57 4.39
CA ILE A 231 -14.46 13.10 3.07
C ILE A 231 -13.27 13.93 2.59
N SER A 232 -13.32 15.26 2.77
CA SER A 232 -12.21 16.14 2.39
C SER A 232 -10.93 15.81 3.19
N TRP A 233 -11.07 15.59 4.49
CA TRP A 233 -9.97 15.20 5.37
C TRP A 233 -9.42 13.82 5.00
N ASN A 234 -10.30 12.84 4.78
CA ASN A 234 -9.91 11.50 4.39
C ASN A 234 -9.13 11.49 3.07
N ALA A 235 -9.58 12.26 2.07
CA ALA A 235 -8.86 12.39 0.79
C ALA A 235 -7.43 12.93 0.99
N MET A 236 -7.24 13.92 1.87
CA MET A 236 -5.92 14.47 2.18
C MET A 236 -5.06 13.50 2.99
N ILE A 237 -5.60 12.90 4.05
CA ILE A 237 -4.89 11.93 4.90
C ILE A 237 -4.39 10.75 4.05
N LEU A 238 -5.30 10.11 3.30
CA LEU A 238 -4.94 8.98 2.42
C LEU A 238 -4.00 9.41 1.29
N GLY A 239 -4.16 10.63 0.77
CA GLY A 239 -3.27 11.21 -0.23
C GLY A 239 -1.83 11.32 0.27
N HIS A 240 -1.63 11.88 1.48
CA HIS A 240 -0.30 11.99 2.09
C HIS A 240 0.30 10.60 2.39
N VAL A 241 -0.50 9.66 2.89
CA VAL A 241 -0.06 8.25 3.08
C VAL A 241 0.43 7.66 1.76
N LYS A 242 -0.34 7.83 0.68
CA LYS A 242 0.01 7.30 -0.65
C LYS A 242 1.29 7.92 -1.23
N CYS A 243 1.54 9.19 -0.92
CA CYS A 243 2.77 9.89 -1.27
C CYS A 243 3.95 9.58 -0.32
N GLY A 244 3.80 8.66 0.62
CA GLY A 244 4.84 8.27 1.59
C GLY A 244 5.10 9.32 2.68
N GLN A 245 4.16 10.23 2.91
CA GLN A 245 4.24 11.30 3.90
C GLN A 245 3.39 10.95 5.14
N GLY A 246 3.63 9.78 5.73
CA GLY A 246 2.83 9.27 6.85
C GLY A 246 2.78 10.20 8.05
N GLN A 247 3.91 10.85 8.40
CA GLN A 247 3.95 11.83 9.49
C GLN A 247 2.98 12.98 9.26
N LYS A 248 2.94 13.51 8.03
CA LYS A 248 2.02 14.59 7.66
C LYS A 248 0.56 14.15 7.71
N ALA A 249 0.28 12.90 7.34
CA ALA A 249 -1.06 12.32 7.44
C ALA A 249 -1.54 12.24 8.91
N LEU A 250 -0.65 11.88 9.85
CA LEU A 250 -0.96 11.87 11.29
C LEU A 250 -1.21 13.30 11.82
N GLU A 251 -0.40 14.27 11.44
CA GLU A 251 -0.63 15.68 11.79
C GLU A 251 -1.99 16.18 11.31
N LEU A 252 -2.38 15.81 10.07
CA LEU A 252 -3.68 16.17 9.50
C LEU A 252 -4.84 15.52 10.25
N SER A 253 -4.72 14.27 10.66
CA SER A 253 -5.76 13.60 11.45
C SER A 253 -5.95 14.28 12.82
N GLN A 254 -4.87 14.72 13.45
CA GLN A 254 -4.95 15.50 14.69
C GLN A 254 -5.56 16.88 14.47
N GLN A 255 -5.27 17.52 13.32
CA GLN A 255 -5.88 18.79 12.96
C GLN A 255 -7.39 18.64 12.72
N MET A 256 -7.81 17.59 11.98
CA MET A 256 -9.21 17.24 11.77
C MET A 256 -9.99 17.16 13.11
N GLN A 257 -9.43 16.45 14.08
CA GLN A 257 -10.04 16.30 15.41
C GLN A 257 -10.10 17.62 16.18
N ARG A 258 -9.04 18.46 16.09
CA ARG A 258 -9.03 19.81 16.69
C ARG A 258 -10.07 20.74 16.06
N GLU A 259 -10.36 20.58 14.76
CA GLU A 259 -11.44 21.31 14.07
C GLU A 259 -12.85 20.73 14.38
N GLY A 260 -12.95 19.74 15.27
CA GLY A 260 -14.21 19.14 15.73
C GLY A 260 -14.83 18.12 14.78
N VAL A 261 -14.12 17.73 13.71
CA VAL A 261 -14.59 16.71 12.77
C VAL A 261 -14.26 15.34 13.33
N GLN A 262 -15.29 14.51 13.54
CA GLN A 262 -15.12 13.17 14.11
C GLN A 262 -14.57 12.20 13.08
N PRO A 263 -13.59 11.36 13.45
CA PRO A 263 -13.09 10.28 12.60
C PRO A 263 -14.17 9.25 12.28
N ASP A 264 -14.19 8.79 11.04
CA ASP A 264 -14.98 7.66 10.57
C ASP A 264 -14.07 6.43 10.31
N PRO A 265 -14.60 5.24 9.95
CA PRO A 265 -13.77 4.06 9.65
C PRO A 265 -12.69 4.33 8.61
N VAL A 266 -12.97 5.17 7.60
CA VAL A 266 -12.00 5.54 6.55
C VAL A 266 -10.87 6.38 7.12
N THR A 267 -11.18 7.30 8.03
CA THR A 267 -10.18 8.08 8.76
C THR A 267 -9.25 7.16 9.55
N PHE A 268 -9.82 6.21 10.31
CA PHE A 268 -9.03 5.25 11.08
C PHE A 268 -8.13 4.39 10.21
N VAL A 269 -8.63 3.88 9.08
CA VAL A 269 -7.81 3.18 8.08
C VAL A 269 -6.65 4.06 7.59
N GLY A 270 -6.92 5.34 7.30
CA GLY A 270 -5.90 6.31 6.92
C GLY A 270 -4.83 6.52 8.00
N MET A 271 -5.25 6.69 9.26
CA MET A 271 -4.35 6.84 10.42
C MET A 271 -3.49 5.58 10.66
N LEU A 272 -4.10 4.38 10.60
CA LEU A 272 -3.38 3.12 10.75
C LEU A 272 -2.36 2.90 9.62
N ASN A 273 -2.73 3.20 8.38
CA ASN A 273 -1.81 3.15 7.25
C ASN A 273 -0.67 4.18 7.39
N ALA A 274 -0.94 5.35 7.95
CA ALA A 274 0.08 6.34 8.25
C ALA A 274 1.06 5.80 9.30
N CYS A 275 0.58 5.26 10.43
CA CYS A 275 1.41 4.62 11.44
C CYS A 275 2.27 3.49 10.86
N ALA A 276 1.69 2.62 10.03
CA ALA A 276 2.39 1.53 9.36
C ALA A 276 3.52 2.04 8.44
N SER A 277 3.32 3.18 7.76
CA SER A 277 4.29 3.75 6.83
C SER A 277 5.53 4.33 7.51
N VAL A 278 5.38 4.85 8.73
CA VAL A 278 6.48 5.43 9.52
C VAL A 278 6.91 4.53 10.69
N ALA A 279 6.34 3.32 10.78
CA ALA A 279 6.58 2.33 11.83
C ALA A 279 6.34 2.86 13.26
N ALA A 280 5.35 3.77 13.43
CA ALA A 280 4.99 4.39 14.70
C ALA A 280 4.04 3.47 15.50
N LEU A 281 4.60 2.55 16.28
CA LEU A 281 3.84 1.54 17.02
C LEU A 281 3.00 2.16 18.15
N GLU A 282 3.56 3.09 18.90
CA GLU A 282 2.87 3.69 20.05
C GLU A 282 1.72 4.59 19.60
N GLU A 283 1.90 5.34 18.49
CA GLU A 283 0.82 6.07 17.87
C GLU A 283 -0.27 5.11 17.35
N GLY A 284 0.13 4.00 16.72
CA GLY A 284 -0.79 2.94 16.28
C GLY A 284 -1.63 2.36 17.41
N ARG A 285 -1.06 2.16 18.60
CA ARG A 285 -1.78 1.73 19.81
C ARG A 285 -2.80 2.78 20.28
N ARG A 286 -2.44 4.06 20.24
CA ARG A 286 -3.37 5.15 20.57
C ARG A 286 -4.54 5.23 19.59
N VAL A 287 -4.28 5.05 18.32
CA VAL A 287 -5.34 4.95 17.29
C VAL A 287 -6.25 3.75 17.56
N HIS A 288 -5.68 2.60 17.92
CA HIS A 288 -6.47 1.41 18.29
C HIS A 288 -7.37 1.67 19.51
N GLU A 289 -6.87 2.35 20.54
CA GLU A 289 -7.70 2.76 21.68
C GLU A 289 -8.84 3.71 21.28
N GLN A 290 -8.61 4.62 20.33
CA GLN A 290 -9.66 5.49 19.78
C GLN A 290 -10.72 4.68 19.03
N ILE A 291 -10.31 3.68 18.24
CA ILE A 291 -11.20 2.77 17.51
C ILE A 291 -12.13 2.03 18.48
N ILE A 292 -11.58 1.49 19.59
CA ILE A 292 -12.36 0.80 20.63
C ILE A 292 -13.39 1.76 21.23
N ARG A 293 -12.99 3.00 21.57
CA ARG A 293 -13.90 4.02 22.17
C ARG A 293 -14.98 4.49 21.20
N SER A 294 -14.74 4.37 19.91
CA SER A 294 -15.68 4.81 18.85
C SER A 294 -16.55 3.67 18.31
N ASP A 295 -16.47 2.47 18.90
CA ASP A 295 -17.25 1.26 18.55
C ASP A 295 -17.04 0.75 17.09
N PHE A 296 -15.86 1.04 16.50
CA PHE A 296 -15.50 0.58 15.17
C PHE A 296 -14.59 -0.68 15.17
N GLU A 297 -14.37 -1.32 16.32
CA GLU A 297 -13.54 -2.52 16.43
C GLU A 297 -14.10 -3.70 15.60
N SER A 298 -15.43 -3.75 15.41
CA SER A 298 -16.11 -4.78 14.64
C SER A 298 -16.09 -4.57 13.11
N ASP A 299 -15.62 -3.39 12.64
CA ASP A 299 -15.50 -3.12 11.21
C ASP A 299 -14.34 -3.92 10.60
N VAL A 300 -14.63 -4.75 9.59
CA VAL A 300 -13.64 -5.65 8.96
C VAL A 300 -12.47 -4.88 8.33
N PHE A 301 -12.71 -3.72 7.72
CA PHE A 301 -11.65 -2.93 7.09
C PHE A 301 -10.73 -2.29 8.12
N VAL A 302 -11.30 -1.83 9.24
CA VAL A 302 -10.54 -1.32 10.38
C VAL A 302 -9.73 -2.45 11.01
N GLY A 303 -10.32 -3.62 11.21
CA GLY A 303 -9.66 -4.81 11.73
C GLY A 303 -8.49 -5.26 10.86
N CYS A 304 -8.67 -5.38 9.53
CA CYS A 304 -7.58 -5.67 8.59
C CYS A 304 -6.46 -4.64 8.66
N SER A 305 -6.81 -3.35 8.76
CA SER A 305 -5.82 -2.27 8.84
C SER A 305 -5.06 -2.27 10.17
N LEU A 306 -5.71 -2.68 11.27
CA LEU A 306 -5.05 -2.90 12.57
C LEU A 306 -4.04 -4.04 12.49
N VAL A 307 -4.42 -5.17 11.91
CA VAL A 307 -3.52 -6.32 11.69
C VAL A 307 -2.30 -5.88 10.88
N ASP A 308 -2.51 -5.21 9.75
CA ASP A 308 -1.45 -4.71 8.87
C ASP A 308 -0.54 -3.69 9.58
N MET A 309 -1.13 -2.74 10.33
CA MET A 309 -0.38 -1.75 11.10
C MET A 309 0.51 -2.42 12.16
N TYR A 310 -0.04 -3.31 12.98
CA TYR A 310 0.74 -3.99 14.00
C TYR A 310 1.86 -4.83 13.40
N ALA A 311 1.57 -5.60 12.34
CA ALA A 311 2.58 -6.38 11.64
C ALA A 311 3.71 -5.49 11.09
N LYS A 312 3.39 -4.37 10.45
CA LYS A 312 4.38 -3.44 9.88
C LYS A 312 5.15 -2.61 10.91
N CYS A 313 4.60 -2.42 12.11
CA CYS A 313 5.26 -1.72 13.20
C CYS A 313 6.07 -2.66 14.13
N GLY A 314 6.16 -3.95 13.82
CA GLY A 314 6.94 -4.90 14.59
C GLY A 314 6.21 -5.56 15.76
N GLY A 315 4.88 -5.43 15.82
CA GLY A 315 4.00 -5.98 16.85
C GLY A 315 3.23 -7.23 16.39
N ILE A 316 3.91 -8.25 15.86
CA ILE A 316 3.23 -9.43 15.29
C ILE A 316 2.26 -10.11 16.25
N LYS A 317 2.59 -10.19 17.55
CA LYS A 317 1.69 -10.75 18.57
C LYS A 317 0.44 -9.90 18.81
N ASP A 318 0.53 -8.58 18.63
CA ASP A 318 -0.62 -7.69 18.70
C ASP A 318 -1.50 -7.88 17.45
N ALA A 319 -0.88 -8.07 16.27
CA ALA A 319 -1.58 -8.41 15.03
C ALA A 319 -2.37 -9.73 15.17
N GLU A 320 -1.75 -10.79 15.72
CA GLU A 320 -2.41 -12.08 16.00
C GLU A 320 -3.61 -11.91 16.94
N ARG A 321 -3.46 -11.11 18.01
CA ARG A 321 -4.56 -10.86 18.95
C ARG A 321 -5.74 -10.15 18.29
N VAL A 322 -5.48 -9.18 17.41
CA VAL A 322 -6.55 -8.49 16.67
C VAL A 322 -7.21 -9.46 15.69
N PHE A 323 -6.43 -10.20 14.90
CA PHE A 323 -6.95 -11.17 13.93
C PHE A 323 -7.87 -12.20 14.61
N ASN A 324 -7.43 -12.78 15.73
CA ASN A 324 -8.19 -13.79 16.48
C ASN A 324 -9.47 -13.24 17.14
N ARG A 325 -9.61 -11.92 17.29
CA ARG A 325 -10.82 -11.26 17.83
C ARG A 325 -11.81 -10.83 16.74
N MET A 326 -11.38 -10.80 15.49
CA MET A 326 -12.27 -10.42 14.39
C MET A 326 -13.41 -11.42 14.27
N ALA A 327 -14.64 -10.93 14.24
CA ALA A 327 -15.84 -11.78 14.13
C ALA A 327 -15.94 -12.48 12.76
N THR A 328 -15.41 -11.87 11.72
CA THR A 328 -15.36 -12.40 10.36
C THR A 328 -14.02 -12.02 9.73
N CYS A 329 -13.33 -13.02 9.17
CA CYS A 329 -12.08 -12.82 8.44
C CYS A 329 -12.32 -13.13 6.97
N ASP A 330 -12.01 -12.17 6.10
CA ASP A 330 -12.01 -12.36 4.65
C ASP A 330 -10.59 -12.68 4.14
N VAL A 331 -10.44 -12.91 2.85
CA VAL A 331 -9.13 -13.18 2.23
C VAL A 331 -8.10 -12.08 2.52
N VAL A 332 -8.54 -10.83 2.70
CA VAL A 332 -7.64 -9.69 2.97
C VAL A 332 -7.06 -9.79 4.37
N SER A 333 -7.88 -10.13 5.37
CA SER A 333 -7.45 -10.35 6.76
C SER A 333 -6.44 -11.48 6.87
N TRP A 334 -6.72 -12.62 6.21
CA TRP A 334 -5.81 -13.77 6.16
C TRP A 334 -4.48 -13.42 5.49
N ASN A 335 -4.53 -12.73 4.34
CA ASN A 335 -3.34 -12.28 3.63
C ASN A 335 -2.52 -11.26 4.45
N ALA A 336 -3.17 -10.37 5.22
CA ALA A 336 -2.49 -9.43 6.09
C ALA A 336 -1.63 -10.15 7.15
N MET A 337 -2.17 -11.21 7.76
CA MET A 337 -1.40 -12.04 8.71
C MET A 337 -0.27 -12.80 8.02
N LEU A 338 -0.52 -13.43 6.86
CA LEU A 338 0.53 -14.13 6.08
C LEU A 338 1.69 -13.19 5.74
N VAL A 339 1.39 -11.99 5.25
CA VAL A 339 2.40 -10.95 4.96
C VAL A 339 3.14 -10.56 6.25
N GLY A 340 2.41 -10.43 7.36
CA GLY A 340 3.00 -10.16 8.67
C GLY A 340 4.02 -11.22 9.07
N TYR A 341 3.65 -12.48 9.05
CA TYR A 341 4.57 -13.61 9.36
C TYR A 341 5.78 -13.63 8.41
N ALA A 342 5.55 -13.48 7.11
CA ALA A 342 6.62 -13.44 6.12
C ALA A 342 7.62 -12.32 6.41
N MET A 343 7.15 -11.10 6.70
CA MET A 343 8.01 -9.95 7.02
C MET A 343 8.83 -10.17 8.29
N HIS A 344 8.27 -10.86 9.28
CA HIS A 344 8.95 -11.15 10.55
C HIS A 344 9.88 -12.38 10.49
N GLY A 345 9.91 -13.10 9.37
CA GLY A 345 10.69 -14.32 9.20
C GLY A 345 10.11 -15.53 9.96
N HIS A 346 8.83 -15.48 10.30
CA HIS A 346 8.06 -16.54 10.94
C HIS A 346 7.49 -17.49 9.87
N ALA A 347 8.39 -18.17 9.13
CA ALA A 347 7.99 -19.00 8.00
C ALA A 347 7.11 -20.17 8.41
N LYS A 348 7.42 -20.81 9.55
CA LYS A 348 6.62 -21.94 10.04
C LYS A 348 5.18 -21.52 10.32
N GLU A 349 5.01 -20.41 11.04
CA GLU A 349 3.71 -19.84 11.37
C GLU A 349 2.96 -19.38 10.10
N ALA A 350 3.69 -18.89 9.08
CA ALA A 350 3.09 -18.54 7.79
C ALA A 350 2.54 -19.79 7.06
N LEU A 351 3.29 -20.89 7.06
CA LEU A 351 2.85 -22.15 6.45
C LEU A 351 1.63 -22.74 7.19
N GLU A 352 1.68 -22.81 8.52
CA GLU A 352 0.57 -23.26 9.36
C GLU A 352 -0.69 -22.39 9.17
N HIS A 353 -0.51 -21.08 9.03
CA HIS A 353 -1.62 -20.14 8.77
C HIS A 353 -2.23 -20.34 7.37
N PHE A 354 -1.40 -20.64 6.36
CA PHE A 354 -1.87 -20.98 5.02
C PHE A 354 -2.67 -22.29 5.02
N GLU A 355 -2.22 -23.31 5.75
CA GLU A 355 -2.96 -24.57 5.90
C GLU A 355 -4.31 -24.35 6.57
N SER A 356 -4.35 -23.52 7.62
CA SER A 356 -5.60 -23.13 8.29
C SER A 356 -6.55 -22.37 7.34
N MET A 357 -6.01 -21.46 6.52
CA MET A 357 -6.77 -20.73 5.50
C MET A 357 -7.42 -21.67 4.48
N CYS A 358 -6.71 -22.73 4.08
CA CYS A 358 -7.24 -23.78 3.19
C CYS A 358 -8.33 -24.60 3.86
N GLN A 359 -8.17 -24.97 5.15
CA GLN A 359 -9.15 -25.74 5.93
C GLN A 359 -10.46 -24.96 6.14
N GLU A 360 -10.36 -23.65 6.36
CA GLU A 360 -11.50 -22.74 6.48
C GLU A 360 -12.21 -22.47 5.12
N GLY A 361 -11.68 -23.01 4.01
CA GLY A 361 -12.24 -22.84 2.68
C GLY A 361 -12.15 -21.42 2.13
N ILE A 362 -11.21 -20.60 2.63
CA ILE A 362 -10.96 -19.25 2.16
C ILE A 362 -10.33 -19.32 0.76
N ALA A 363 -10.82 -18.50 -0.17
CA ALA A 363 -10.29 -18.46 -1.52
C ALA A 363 -8.82 -18.02 -1.56
N ILE A 364 -7.97 -18.87 -2.11
CA ILE A 364 -6.55 -18.60 -2.27
C ILE A 364 -6.35 -17.73 -3.52
N ASP A 365 -5.63 -16.63 -3.37
CA ASP A 365 -5.36 -15.69 -4.46
C ASP A 365 -3.85 -15.49 -4.72
N LYS A 366 -3.52 -14.64 -5.68
CA LYS A 366 -2.14 -14.30 -6.01
C LYS A 366 -1.38 -13.64 -4.85
N ILE A 367 -2.07 -12.91 -3.97
CA ILE A 367 -1.45 -12.23 -2.83
C ILE A 367 -1.07 -13.25 -1.76
N THR A 368 -1.92 -14.24 -1.54
CA THR A 368 -1.65 -15.38 -0.65
C THR A 368 -0.34 -16.07 -1.03
N PHE A 369 -0.19 -16.42 -2.32
CA PHE A 369 1.04 -17.07 -2.80
C PHE A 369 2.26 -16.15 -2.72
N LEU A 370 2.11 -14.87 -3.00
CA LEU A 370 3.23 -13.93 -2.90
C LEU A 370 3.74 -13.84 -1.45
N ALA A 371 2.83 -13.80 -0.46
CA ALA A 371 3.19 -13.82 0.95
C ALA A 371 3.88 -15.13 1.34
N LEU A 372 3.35 -16.27 0.89
CA LEU A 372 3.90 -17.60 1.16
C LEU A 372 5.30 -17.77 0.57
N LEU A 373 5.49 -17.42 -0.71
CA LEU A 373 6.80 -17.47 -1.37
C LEU A 373 7.80 -16.51 -0.72
N SER A 374 7.33 -15.36 -0.23
CA SER A 374 8.18 -14.44 0.53
C SER A 374 8.60 -15.01 1.87
N ALA A 375 7.73 -15.74 2.56
CA ALA A 375 8.08 -16.45 3.78
C ALA A 375 9.16 -17.52 3.52
N CYS A 376 9.00 -18.32 2.46
CA CYS A 376 10.00 -19.29 2.01
C CYS A 376 11.33 -18.60 1.65
N ASN A 377 11.27 -17.48 0.91
CA ASN A 377 12.46 -16.71 0.54
C ASN A 377 13.21 -16.17 1.75
N HIS A 378 12.51 -15.67 2.76
CA HIS A 378 13.15 -15.14 3.97
C HIS A 378 13.75 -16.23 4.87
N ALA A 379 13.23 -17.45 4.80
CA ALA A 379 13.73 -18.59 5.58
C ALA A 379 14.73 -19.46 4.81
N GLY A 380 14.91 -19.25 3.50
CA GLY A 380 15.76 -20.08 2.65
C GLY A 380 15.18 -21.47 2.34
N LEU A 381 13.86 -21.59 2.41
CA LEU A 381 13.11 -22.82 2.14
C LEU A 381 12.93 -23.00 0.62
N VAL A 382 13.99 -23.47 -0.06
CA VAL A 382 14.04 -23.53 -1.54
C VAL A 382 13.07 -24.56 -2.08
N ASP A 383 13.05 -25.76 -1.51
CA ASP A 383 12.24 -26.87 -2.01
C ASP A 383 10.74 -26.59 -1.78
N GLU A 384 10.38 -26.07 -0.61
CA GLU A 384 9.01 -25.65 -0.30
C GLU A 384 8.56 -24.52 -1.21
N GLY A 385 9.44 -23.52 -1.45
CA GLY A 385 9.16 -22.42 -2.35
C GLY A 385 8.89 -22.87 -3.77
N LEU A 386 9.67 -23.84 -4.30
CA LEU A 386 9.43 -24.44 -5.61
C LEU A 386 8.11 -25.20 -5.65
N CYS A 387 7.82 -26.02 -4.62
CA CYS A 387 6.58 -26.77 -4.52
C CYS A 387 5.35 -25.84 -4.52
N TYR A 388 5.35 -24.76 -3.73
CA TYR A 388 4.27 -23.79 -3.71
C TYR A 388 4.14 -23.03 -5.02
N PHE A 389 5.25 -22.65 -5.65
CA PHE A 389 5.23 -21.97 -6.94
C PHE A 389 4.62 -22.84 -8.04
N GLU A 390 4.93 -24.12 -8.09
CA GLU A 390 4.35 -25.08 -9.03
C GLU A 390 2.86 -25.33 -8.74
N SER A 391 2.48 -25.39 -7.47
CA SER A 391 1.09 -25.61 -7.04
C SER A 391 0.16 -24.43 -7.39
N MET A 392 0.68 -23.22 -7.55
CA MET A 392 -0.11 -22.05 -7.95
C MET A 392 -1.01 -22.34 -9.15
N HIS A 393 -0.43 -22.86 -10.22
CA HIS A 393 -1.15 -23.15 -11.45
C HIS A 393 -1.83 -24.51 -11.43
N SER A 394 -1.10 -25.56 -10.98
CA SER A 394 -1.56 -26.95 -11.09
C SER A 394 -2.71 -27.28 -10.13
N VAL A 395 -2.72 -26.72 -8.92
CA VAL A 395 -3.71 -27.01 -7.88
C VAL A 395 -4.73 -25.88 -7.72
N TYR A 396 -4.27 -24.64 -7.69
CA TYR A 396 -5.12 -23.49 -7.33
C TYR A 396 -5.56 -22.66 -8.54
N SER A 397 -5.11 -22.98 -9.76
CA SER A 397 -5.43 -22.23 -10.99
C SER A 397 -5.07 -20.72 -10.91
N VAL A 398 -4.08 -20.37 -10.10
CA VAL A 398 -3.57 -19.02 -9.93
C VAL A 398 -2.40 -18.80 -10.88
N SER A 399 -2.51 -17.83 -11.79
CA SER A 399 -1.42 -17.48 -12.70
C SER A 399 -0.33 -16.68 -12.00
N ALA A 400 0.93 -17.10 -12.17
CA ALA A 400 2.08 -16.40 -11.60
C ALA A 400 2.29 -15.03 -12.26
N THR A 401 2.52 -14.02 -11.44
CA THR A 401 2.85 -12.65 -11.88
C THR A 401 4.36 -12.41 -11.81
N ALA A 402 4.83 -11.29 -12.36
CA ALA A 402 6.25 -10.93 -12.32
C ALA A 402 6.81 -10.85 -10.89
N GLU A 403 5.98 -10.55 -9.89
CA GLU A 403 6.37 -10.49 -8.47
C GLU A 403 6.66 -11.88 -7.92
N HIS A 404 5.85 -12.88 -8.26
CA HIS A 404 6.10 -14.27 -7.89
C HIS A 404 7.43 -14.77 -8.46
N TYR A 405 7.68 -14.47 -9.74
CA TYR A 405 8.96 -14.78 -10.38
C TYR A 405 10.13 -14.03 -9.74
N ALA A 406 9.95 -12.76 -9.34
CA ALA A 406 10.98 -12.00 -8.64
C ALA A 406 11.31 -12.61 -7.26
N CYS A 407 10.28 -13.08 -6.55
CA CYS A 407 10.44 -13.73 -5.26
C CYS A 407 11.21 -15.06 -5.40
N MET A 408 10.86 -15.87 -6.40
CA MET A 408 11.56 -17.12 -6.71
C MET A 408 12.99 -16.91 -7.21
N ALA A 409 13.22 -15.87 -8.04
CA ALA A 409 14.56 -15.51 -8.49
C ALA A 409 15.45 -15.04 -7.32
N ASP A 410 14.90 -14.32 -6.34
CA ASP A 410 15.63 -13.92 -5.12
C ASP A 410 15.92 -15.15 -4.24
N LEU A 411 14.96 -16.06 -4.05
CA LEU A 411 15.12 -17.30 -3.29
C LEU A 411 16.23 -18.19 -3.88
N LEU A 412 16.13 -18.52 -5.17
CA LEU A 412 17.12 -19.32 -5.88
C LEU A 412 18.49 -18.62 -5.92
N GLY A 413 18.47 -17.30 -6.14
CA GLY A 413 19.67 -16.48 -6.19
C GLY A 413 20.43 -16.47 -4.85
N ARG A 414 19.75 -16.27 -3.73
CA ARG A 414 20.36 -16.32 -2.38
C ARG A 414 20.90 -17.68 -2.04
N ALA A 415 20.23 -18.75 -2.49
CA ALA A 415 20.70 -20.13 -2.32
C ALA A 415 21.89 -20.48 -3.22
N GLY A 416 22.39 -19.55 -4.06
CA GLY A 416 23.53 -19.79 -4.97
C GLY A 416 23.16 -20.41 -6.30
N HIS A 417 21.89 -20.67 -6.57
CA HIS A 417 21.40 -21.27 -7.81
C HIS A 417 21.20 -20.26 -8.93
N LEU A 418 22.22 -19.41 -9.22
CA LEU A 418 22.13 -18.29 -10.18
C LEU A 418 21.63 -18.71 -11.54
N ASN A 419 22.15 -19.82 -12.09
CA ASN A 419 21.74 -20.33 -13.42
C ASN A 419 20.27 -20.80 -13.43
N LYS A 420 19.80 -21.43 -12.35
CA LYS A 420 18.38 -21.81 -12.22
C LYS A 420 17.49 -20.58 -12.17
N ALA A 421 17.91 -19.54 -11.44
CA ALA A 421 17.18 -18.28 -11.37
C ALA A 421 17.11 -17.58 -12.74
N GLU A 422 18.20 -17.54 -13.50
CA GLU A 422 18.21 -16.97 -14.85
C GLU A 422 17.32 -17.77 -15.82
N ASN A 423 17.37 -19.10 -15.77
CA ASN A 423 16.50 -19.96 -16.55
C ASN A 423 15.02 -19.73 -16.23
N LEU A 424 14.68 -19.62 -14.94
CA LEU A 424 13.32 -19.30 -14.50
C LEU A 424 12.82 -17.98 -15.10
N ILE A 425 13.67 -16.95 -15.12
CA ILE A 425 13.35 -15.65 -15.73
C ILE A 425 13.14 -15.77 -17.24
N SER A 426 13.97 -16.56 -17.91
CA SER A 426 13.90 -16.75 -19.36
C SER A 426 12.66 -17.54 -19.81
N THR A 427 12.09 -18.38 -18.91
CA THR A 427 10.91 -19.23 -19.17
C THR A 427 9.62 -18.64 -18.61
N MET A 428 9.63 -17.38 -18.14
CA MET A 428 8.44 -16.72 -17.58
C MET A 428 7.28 -16.69 -18.59
N SER A 429 6.08 -16.98 -18.09
CA SER A 429 4.83 -16.87 -18.86
C SER A 429 4.39 -15.41 -19.14
N CYS A 430 4.99 -14.45 -18.43
CA CYS A 430 4.74 -13.02 -18.60
C CYS A 430 6.05 -12.28 -18.92
N LYS A 431 5.94 -11.05 -19.42
CA LYS A 431 7.12 -10.22 -19.75
C LYS A 431 7.92 -9.90 -18.49
N PRO A 432 9.23 -10.23 -18.42
CA PRO A 432 10.07 -9.91 -17.27
C PRO A 432 10.14 -8.38 -17.03
N CYS A 433 9.83 -7.96 -15.81
CA CYS A 433 9.95 -6.56 -15.39
C CYS A 433 11.30 -6.31 -14.69
N VAL A 434 11.61 -5.06 -14.44
CA VAL A 434 12.87 -4.63 -13.81
C VAL A 434 13.11 -5.30 -12.46
N SER A 435 12.06 -5.55 -11.66
CA SER A 435 12.18 -6.15 -10.32
C SER A 435 12.76 -7.57 -10.36
N VAL A 436 12.40 -8.37 -11.36
CA VAL A 436 12.88 -9.74 -11.54
C VAL A 436 14.38 -9.76 -11.81
N TRP A 437 14.83 -8.95 -12.77
CA TRP A 437 16.26 -8.84 -13.08
C TRP A 437 17.07 -8.25 -11.93
N ARG A 438 16.47 -7.35 -11.18
CA ARG A 438 17.09 -6.75 -10.00
C ARG A 438 17.31 -7.76 -8.86
N ALA A 439 16.39 -8.70 -8.67
CA ALA A 439 16.55 -9.81 -7.72
C ALA A 439 17.79 -10.65 -8.08
N LEU A 440 17.92 -11.05 -9.34
CA LEU A 440 19.08 -11.80 -9.83
C LEU A 440 20.38 -10.97 -9.74
N LEU A 441 20.34 -9.67 -10.04
CA LEU A 441 21.50 -8.78 -9.91
C LEU A 441 21.96 -8.68 -8.44
N GLY A 442 21.02 -8.63 -7.50
CA GLY A 442 21.31 -8.69 -6.07
C GLY A 442 22.00 -9.99 -5.65
N ALA A 443 21.58 -11.11 -6.21
CA ALA A 443 22.21 -12.40 -6.00
C ALA A 443 23.63 -12.48 -6.59
N CYS A 444 23.85 -11.92 -7.79
CA CYS A 444 25.21 -11.83 -8.37
C CYS A 444 26.15 -11.06 -7.45
N ARG A 445 25.68 -10.00 -6.77
CA ARG A 445 26.47 -9.28 -5.78
C ARG A 445 26.82 -10.15 -4.56
N ILE A 446 25.85 -10.91 -4.04
CA ILE A 446 26.06 -11.78 -2.86
C ILE A 446 27.14 -12.82 -3.16
N HIS A 447 27.09 -13.43 -4.33
CA HIS A 447 28.00 -14.52 -4.73
C HIS A 447 29.21 -14.05 -5.52
N GLY A 448 29.46 -12.75 -5.65
CA GLY A 448 30.65 -12.21 -6.34
C GLY A 448 30.71 -12.52 -7.84
N ASN A 449 29.60 -12.89 -8.48
CA ASN A 449 29.56 -13.21 -9.91
C ASN A 449 29.53 -11.93 -10.75
N THR A 450 30.71 -11.43 -11.09
CA THR A 450 30.87 -10.18 -11.82
C THR A 450 30.37 -10.27 -13.26
N GLU A 451 30.66 -11.38 -13.97
CA GLU A 451 30.30 -11.57 -15.37
C GLU A 451 28.77 -11.57 -15.58
N MET A 452 28.05 -12.38 -14.81
CA MET A 452 26.60 -12.39 -14.85
C MET A 452 26.04 -11.05 -14.38
N GLY A 453 26.65 -10.44 -13.35
CA GLY A 453 26.26 -9.14 -12.82
C GLY A 453 26.29 -8.03 -13.87
N GLU A 454 27.36 -7.95 -14.67
CA GLU A 454 27.49 -6.99 -15.78
C GLU A 454 26.36 -7.15 -16.82
N ARG A 455 26.13 -8.38 -17.24
CA ARG A 455 25.10 -8.71 -18.24
C ARG A 455 23.69 -8.37 -17.75
N ILE A 456 23.38 -8.73 -16.51
CA ILE A 456 22.09 -8.46 -15.91
C ILE A 456 21.88 -6.97 -15.63
N ALA A 457 22.91 -6.26 -15.14
CA ALA A 457 22.82 -4.82 -14.91
C ALA A 457 22.54 -4.03 -16.20
N LYS A 458 23.20 -4.42 -17.32
CA LYS A 458 22.89 -3.85 -18.63
C LYS A 458 21.41 -4.01 -18.97
N ARG A 459 20.86 -5.19 -18.73
CA ARG A 459 19.43 -5.48 -18.96
C ARG A 459 18.50 -4.62 -18.10
N VAL A 460 18.85 -4.42 -16.82
CA VAL A 460 18.09 -3.54 -15.89
C VAL A 460 18.07 -2.10 -16.40
N VAL A 461 19.22 -1.58 -16.85
CA VAL A 461 19.34 -0.21 -17.37
C VAL A 461 18.65 -0.03 -18.72
N GLU A 462 18.63 -1.05 -19.59
CA GLU A 462 17.89 -1.04 -20.85
C GLU A 462 16.36 -0.97 -20.61
N LEU A 463 15.86 -1.68 -19.61
CA LEU A 463 14.44 -1.71 -19.27
C LEU A 463 13.97 -0.44 -18.55
N ASP A 464 14.83 0.14 -17.72
CA ASP A 464 14.54 1.34 -16.94
C ASP A 464 15.84 2.16 -16.78
N PRO A 465 16.12 3.09 -17.69
CA PRO A 465 17.33 3.91 -17.66
C PRO A 465 17.46 4.82 -16.44
N GLU A 466 16.36 5.12 -15.76
CA GLU A 466 16.33 5.92 -14.53
C GLU A 466 16.47 5.07 -13.25
N ASN A 467 16.60 3.76 -13.40
CA ASN A 467 16.67 2.84 -12.26
C ASN A 467 17.97 2.97 -11.48
N THR A 468 17.93 3.69 -10.38
CA THR A 468 19.09 3.89 -9.50
C THR A 468 19.72 2.58 -9.03
N ALA A 469 18.90 1.55 -8.75
CA ALA A 469 19.40 0.29 -8.20
C ALA A 469 20.29 -0.48 -9.20
N GLY A 470 20.02 -0.40 -10.50
CA GLY A 470 20.88 -1.01 -11.53
C GLY A 470 22.30 -0.49 -11.48
N TYR A 471 22.46 0.83 -11.45
CA TYR A 471 23.78 1.47 -11.37
C TYR A 471 24.47 1.19 -10.02
N VAL A 472 23.75 1.29 -8.91
CA VAL A 472 24.32 1.10 -7.57
C VAL A 472 24.77 -0.34 -7.36
N LEU A 473 23.96 -1.33 -7.75
CA LEU A 473 24.33 -2.75 -7.59
C LEU A 473 25.54 -3.12 -8.48
N LEU A 474 25.59 -2.62 -9.72
CA LEU A 474 26.73 -2.86 -10.60
C LEU A 474 28.01 -2.19 -10.05
N SER A 475 27.89 -0.94 -9.60
CA SER A 475 29.00 -0.24 -8.94
C SER A 475 29.51 -1.03 -7.71
N ASN A 476 28.59 -1.59 -6.92
CA ASN A 476 28.93 -2.41 -5.75
C ASN A 476 29.60 -3.74 -6.14
N ILE A 477 29.17 -4.38 -7.23
CA ILE A 477 29.79 -5.60 -7.76
C ILE A 477 31.24 -5.31 -8.18
N TYR A 478 31.47 -4.22 -8.90
CA TYR A 478 32.83 -3.81 -9.31
C TYR A 478 33.70 -3.43 -8.11
N ALA A 479 33.15 -2.67 -7.14
CA ALA A 479 33.88 -2.29 -5.95
C ALA A 479 34.33 -3.52 -5.13
N SER A 480 33.45 -4.50 -4.96
CA SER A 480 33.79 -5.75 -4.27
C SER A 480 34.84 -6.59 -5.02
N ALA A 481 34.99 -6.39 -6.31
CA ALA A 481 36.02 -7.02 -7.15
C ALA A 481 37.30 -6.17 -7.31
N GLY A 482 37.38 -5.01 -6.64
CA GLY A 482 38.51 -4.08 -6.71
C GLY A 482 38.65 -3.32 -8.06
N LYS A 483 37.62 -3.34 -8.90
CA LYS A 483 37.62 -2.73 -10.24
C LYS A 483 37.19 -1.25 -10.19
N TRP A 484 37.96 -0.40 -9.56
CA TRP A 484 37.63 1.01 -9.23
C TRP A 484 37.41 1.90 -10.46
N ASP A 485 38.16 1.67 -11.55
CA ASP A 485 37.93 2.37 -12.82
C ASP A 485 36.52 2.16 -13.37
N LEU A 486 36.02 0.91 -13.28
CA LEU A 486 34.67 0.58 -13.72
C LEU A 486 33.60 1.17 -12.78
N VAL A 487 33.89 1.26 -11.47
CA VAL A 487 33.03 1.96 -10.50
C VAL A 487 32.86 3.41 -10.92
N SER A 488 33.97 4.11 -11.20
CA SER A 488 33.96 5.51 -11.62
C SER A 488 33.16 5.73 -12.90
N ASN A 489 33.33 4.85 -13.88
CA ASN A 489 32.60 4.90 -15.16
C ASN A 489 31.08 4.74 -14.95
N VAL A 490 30.63 3.74 -14.16
CA VAL A 490 29.21 3.52 -13.86
C VAL A 490 28.62 4.71 -13.12
N GLN A 491 29.37 5.32 -12.19
CA GLN A 491 28.91 6.51 -11.48
C GLN A 491 28.77 7.72 -12.39
N GLN A 492 29.72 7.94 -13.32
CA GLN A 492 29.63 9.01 -14.33
C GLN A 492 28.42 8.82 -15.22
N GLN A 493 28.18 7.60 -15.72
CA GLN A 493 26.99 7.29 -16.53
C GLN A 493 25.68 7.60 -15.78
N ARG A 494 25.61 7.24 -14.48
CA ARG A 494 24.48 7.54 -13.62
C ARG A 494 24.25 9.06 -13.49
N LEU A 495 25.32 9.80 -13.23
CA LEU A 495 25.27 11.27 -13.07
C LEU A 495 24.90 11.97 -14.37
N ALA A 496 25.45 11.54 -15.52
CA ALA A 496 25.13 12.07 -16.84
C ALA A 496 23.63 11.92 -17.20
N ARG A 497 22.96 10.91 -16.63
CA ARG A 497 21.51 10.71 -16.76
C ARG A 497 20.68 11.40 -15.67
N GLY A 498 21.31 12.18 -14.79
CA GLY A 498 20.61 12.86 -13.71
C GLY A 498 20.06 11.95 -12.59
N VAL A 499 20.42 10.66 -12.59
CA VAL A 499 19.90 9.67 -11.64
C VAL A 499 20.58 9.87 -10.28
N LYS A 500 19.81 10.28 -9.27
CA LYS A 500 20.31 10.56 -7.91
C LYS A 500 20.27 9.30 -7.04
N LYS A 501 21.40 8.97 -6.39
CA LYS A 501 21.43 7.93 -5.34
C LYS A 501 20.74 8.49 -4.10
N GLN A 502 19.81 7.72 -3.54
CA GLN A 502 19.19 8.11 -2.28
C GLN A 502 20.06 7.68 -1.09
N PRO A 503 20.21 8.55 -0.09
CA PRO A 503 20.97 8.21 1.12
C PRO A 503 20.24 7.14 1.94
N GLY A 504 21.02 6.27 2.56
CA GLY A 504 20.51 5.38 3.61
C GLY A 504 20.08 6.20 4.82
N ARG A 505 18.82 6.04 5.23
CA ARG A 505 18.25 6.75 6.38
C ARG A 505 17.63 5.74 7.34
N THR A 506 17.86 5.97 8.63
CA THR A 506 17.26 5.16 9.71
C THR A 506 16.40 6.06 10.59
N TRP A 507 15.23 5.58 10.94
CA TRP A 507 14.30 6.25 11.84
C TRP A 507 14.13 5.46 13.13
N ILE A 508 13.85 6.17 14.21
CA ILE A 508 13.50 5.63 15.52
C ILE A 508 12.43 6.51 16.16
N GLU A 509 11.42 5.89 16.74
CA GLU A 509 10.41 6.57 17.56
C GLU A 509 10.86 6.57 19.03
N VAL A 510 10.97 7.77 19.62
CA VAL A 510 11.29 7.95 21.04
C VAL A 510 10.38 9.05 21.61
N ASN A 511 9.68 8.79 22.70
CA ASN A 511 8.76 9.74 23.34
C ASN A 511 7.70 10.33 22.38
N ASN A 512 7.20 9.51 21.45
CA ASN A 512 6.24 9.88 20.40
C ASN A 512 6.80 10.88 19.34
N GLU A 513 8.11 11.05 19.28
CA GLU A 513 8.77 11.81 18.22
C GLU A 513 9.59 10.86 17.34
N VAL A 514 9.49 11.06 16.04
CA VAL A 514 10.25 10.28 15.06
C VAL A 514 11.55 11.01 14.75
N HIS A 515 12.66 10.43 15.18
CA HIS A 515 14.02 10.90 14.87
C HIS A 515 14.57 10.17 13.66
N SER A 516 15.38 10.83 12.85
CA SER A 516 16.01 10.22 11.67
C SER A 516 17.48 10.50 11.59
N PHE A 517 18.24 9.50 11.15
CA PHE A 517 19.70 9.54 11.01
C PHE A 517 20.11 9.18 9.59
N VAL A 518 21.15 9.83 9.10
CA VAL A 518 21.90 9.44 7.90
C VAL A 518 23.31 8.97 8.31
N VAL A 519 24.07 8.44 7.36
CA VAL A 519 25.49 8.13 7.60
C VAL A 519 26.23 9.44 7.92
N ASP A 520 27.10 9.42 8.92
CA ASP A 520 27.88 10.56 9.39
C ASP A 520 27.02 11.79 9.77
N ASP A 521 25.82 11.54 10.31
CA ASP A 521 24.90 12.61 10.72
C ASP A 521 25.54 13.52 11.79
N GLN A 522 25.50 14.84 11.53
CA GLN A 522 25.99 15.87 12.43
C GLN A 522 24.88 16.84 12.90
N LEU A 523 23.66 16.64 12.42
CA LEU A 523 22.58 17.63 12.58
C LEU A 523 21.66 17.34 13.77
N HIS A 524 21.69 16.10 14.30
CA HIS A 524 20.79 15.74 15.41
C HIS A 524 21.16 16.52 16.69
N PRO A 525 20.19 17.11 17.44
CA PRO A 525 20.46 17.95 18.62
C PRO A 525 21.33 17.28 19.69
N ARG A 526 21.24 15.95 19.82
CA ARG A 526 22.01 15.17 20.80
C ARG A 526 23.17 14.39 20.19
N ILE A 527 23.71 14.84 19.05
CA ILE A 527 24.72 14.08 18.30
C ILE A 527 26.01 13.86 19.11
N ILE A 528 26.41 14.83 19.94
CA ILE A 528 27.60 14.74 20.78
C ILE A 528 27.45 13.59 21.81
N GLU A 529 26.30 13.48 22.45
CA GLU A 529 26.02 12.40 23.41
C GLU A 529 25.97 11.05 22.71
N ILE A 530 25.37 11.00 21.50
CA ILE A 530 25.30 9.78 20.68
C ILE A 530 26.70 9.30 20.33
N HIS A 531 27.59 10.19 19.84
CA HIS A 531 28.96 9.83 19.50
C HIS A 531 29.77 9.39 20.73
N ALA A 532 29.60 10.05 21.87
CA ALA A 532 30.26 9.64 23.12
C ALA A 532 29.84 8.23 23.56
N GLU A 533 28.55 7.93 23.55
CA GLU A 533 28.05 6.60 23.89
C GLU A 533 28.44 5.55 22.84
N LEU A 534 28.41 5.89 21.56
CA LEU A 534 28.85 5.00 20.48
C LEU A 534 30.33 4.62 20.65
N LYS A 535 31.18 5.58 21.01
CA LYS A 535 32.59 5.32 21.30
C LYS A 535 32.80 4.41 22.53
N ARG A 536 31.99 4.61 23.59
CA ARG A 536 31.99 3.73 24.77
C ARG A 536 31.53 2.31 24.40
N LEU A 537 30.50 2.20 23.57
CA LEU A 537 29.93 0.94 23.12
C LEU A 537 30.91 0.18 22.20
N SER A 538 31.59 0.91 21.29
CA SER A 538 32.59 0.30 20.40
C SER A 538 33.74 -0.36 21.15
N GLY A 539 34.23 0.26 22.23
CA GLY A 539 35.26 -0.37 23.10
C GLY A 539 34.77 -1.71 23.67
N LYS A 540 33.55 -1.73 24.25
CA LYS A 540 32.97 -2.98 24.76
C LYS A 540 32.75 -4.03 23.69
N MET A 541 32.44 -3.61 22.47
CA MET A 541 32.26 -4.55 21.34
C MET A 541 33.59 -5.16 20.91
N TYR A 542 34.67 -4.37 20.87
CA TYR A 542 35.99 -4.90 20.61
C TYR A 542 36.44 -5.89 21.69
N ASP A 543 36.24 -5.56 22.97
CA ASP A 543 36.51 -6.46 24.10
C ASP A 543 35.72 -7.77 24.00
N ALA A 544 34.49 -7.73 23.41
CA ALA A 544 33.66 -8.90 23.17
C ALA A 544 34.00 -9.67 21.90
N GLY A 545 35.02 -9.25 21.14
CA GLY A 545 35.51 -9.92 19.94
C GLY A 545 34.87 -9.45 18.62
N TYR A 546 34.17 -8.31 18.60
CA TYR A 546 33.66 -7.74 17.35
C TYR A 546 34.79 -7.14 16.52
N VAL A 547 34.82 -7.51 15.24
CA VAL A 547 35.74 -6.96 14.24
C VAL A 547 34.90 -6.32 13.14
N PRO A 548 35.02 -4.99 12.90
CA PRO A 548 34.33 -4.33 11.80
C PRO A 548 34.72 -4.92 10.44
N ASP A 549 33.74 -5.18 9.57
CA ASP A 549 33.98 -5.71 8.23
C ASP A 549 33.97 -4.56 7.20
N THR A 550 35.14 -4.06 6.85
CA THR A 550 35.37 -2.94 5.93
C THR A 550 34.96 -3.22 4.48
N LYS A 551 34.70 -4.51 4.11
CA LYS A 551 34.14 -4.89 2.80
C LYS A 551 32.77 -4.25 2.51
N PHE A 552 32.07 -3.79 3.55
CA PHE A 552 30.78 -3.10 3.39
C PHE A 552 30.92 -1.59 3.14
N VAL A 553 32.13 -1.02 3.22
CA VAL A 553 32.42 0.34 2.77
C VAL A 553 32.93 0.28 1.33
N LEU A 554 32.04 0.57 0.40
CA LEU A 554 32.29 0.48 -1.03
C LEU A 554 32.78 1.82 -1.58
N HIS A 555 33.78 2.40 -0.90
CA HIS A 555 34.48 3.62 -1.26
C HIS A 555 36.00 3.34 -1.33
N ASP A 556 36.66 3.96 -2.30
CA ASP A 556 38.13 3.87 -2.47
C ASP A 556 38.80 4.89 -1.56
N VAL A 557 38.90 4.54 -0.28
CA VAL A 557 39.49 5.36 0.79
C VAL A 557 40.36 4.47 1.69
N GLU A 558 41.19 5.07 2.50
CA GLU A 558 42.10 4.40 3.45
C GLU A 558 41.28 3.57 4.48
N GLU A 559 41.87 2.50 5.01
CA GLU A 559 41.21 1.59 5.96
C GLU A 559 40.71 2.29 7.23
N GLU A 560 41.46 3.29 7.75
CA GLU A 560 41.04 4.06 8.92
C GLU A 560 39.77 4.88 8.63
N GLU A 561 39.65 5.45 7.45
CA GLU A 561 38.49 6.19 7.00
C GLU A 561 37.32 5.26 6.78
N LYS A 562 37.52 4.05 6.22
CA LYS A 562 36.49 3.00 6.12
C LYS A 562 35.94 2.62 7.50
N LEU A 563 36.83 2.44 8.49
CA LEU A 563 36.43 2.12 9.86
C LEU A 563 35.59 3.25 10.47
N SER A 564 35.98 4.51 10.25
CA SER A 564 35.24 5.67 10.73
C SER A 564 33.82 5.69 10.14
N HIS A 565 33.66 5.54 8.83
CA HIS A 565 32.38 5.49 8.16
C HIS A 565 31.50 4.35 8.67
N LEU A 566 32.06 3.15 8.90
CA LEU A 566 31.33 2.01 9.44
C LEU A 566 30.73 2.29 10.82
N TRP A 567 31.49 2.95 11.70
CA TRP A 567 30.98 3.29 13.03
C TRP A 567 29.83 4.29 12.99
N HIS A 568 29.81 5.20 12.02
CA HIS A 568 28.79 6.25 11.90
C HIS A 568 27.66 5.90 10.93
N HIS A 569 27.44 4.59 10.65
CA HIS A 569 26.26 4.18 9.93
C HIS A 569 24.98 4.55 10.67
N SER A 570 23.96 4.99 9.93
CA SER A 570 22.70 5.49 10.47
C SER A 570 22.00 4.53 11.45
N GLU A 571 22.16 3.20 11.27
CA GLU A 571 21.63 2.19 12.18
C GLU A 571 22.28 2.26 13.56
N LYS A 572 23.61 2.35 13.60
CA LYS A 572 24.37 2.41 14.86
C LYS A 572 24.06 3.70 15.62
N LEU A 573 23.92 4.84 14.90
CA LEU A 573 23.53 6.12 15.49
C LEU A 573 22.11 6.04 16.07
N ALA A 574 21.14 5.50 15.33
CA ALA A 574 19.75 5.35 15.79
C ALA A 574 19.65 4.41 17.00
N ILE A 575 20.35 3.26 16.98
CA ILE A 575 20.39 2.32 18.11
C ILE A 575 20.98 3.01 19.34
N THR A 576 22.10 3.70 19.18
CA THR A 576 22.78 4.41 20.28
C THR A 576 21.89 5.51 20.86
N PHE A 577 21.20 6.28 20.01
CA PHE A 577 20.21 7.25 20.45
C PHE A 577 19.09 6.59 21.27
N GLY A 578 18.58 5.45 20.81
CA GLY A 578 17.58 4.66 21.54
C GLY A 578 18.09 4.19 22.91
N LEU A 579 19.38 3.80 23.02
CA LEU A 579 19.99 3.38 24.27
C LEU A 579 20.06 4.50 25.31
N ILE A 580 20.42 5.73 24.90
CA ILE A 580 20.55 6.88 25.82
C ILE A 580 19.22 7.61 26.10
N SER A 581 18.17 7.31 25.33
CA SER A 581 16.91 8.08 25.37
C SER A 581 15.72 7.28 25.90
N THR A 582 15.88 5.98 26.14
CA THR A 582 14.81 5.11 26.63
C THR A 582 15.25 4.31 27.84
N PRO A 583 14.34 3.99 28.79
CA PRO A 583 14.67 3.25 30.00
C PRO A 583 15.37 1.91 29.72
N PRO A 584 16.25 1.44 30.61
CA PRO A 584 16.85 0.11 30.53
C PRO A 584 15.78 -0.98 30.38
N GLY A 585 16.06 -2.00 29.54
CA GLY A 585 15.13 -3.10 29.28
C GLY A 585 14.05 -2.83 28.22
N THR A 586 13.80 -1.58 27.85
CA THR A 586 12.85 -1.25 26.78
C THR A 586 13.40 -1.72 25.43
N PRO A 587 12.66 -2.50 24.62
CA PRO A 587 13.10 -2.88 23.29
C PRO A 587 13.30 -1.66 22.40
N ILE A 588 14.39 -1.65 21.63
CA ILE A 588 14.66 -0.60 20.64
C ILE A 588 14.10 -1.04 19.29
N ARG A 589 13.38 -0.15 18.62
CA ARG A 589 12.85 -0.40 17.26
C ARG A 589 13.35 0.67 16.33
N ILE A 590 13.99 0.24 15.24
CA ILE A 590 14.45 1.14 14.18
C ILE A 590 13.93 0.68 12.82
N PHE A 591 13.72 1.64 11.94
CA PHE A 591 13.32 1.41 10.56
C PHE A 591 14.38 1.98 9.62
N LYS A 592 14.81 1.20 8.62
CA LYS A 592 15.75 1.62 7.59
C LYS A 592 15.14 1.51 6.19
N ASN A 593 15.34 2.55 5.37
CA ASN A 593 14.86 2.57 3.99
C ASN A 593 15.62 1.64 3.03
N LEU A 594 16.81 1.22 3.41
CA LEU A 594 17.64 0.29 2.65
C LEU A 594 17.85 -1.00 3.45
N ARG A 595 18.36 -2.03 2.78
CA ARG A 595 18.79 -3.26 3.43
C ARG A 595 19.93 -2.99 4.43
N VAL A 596 19.87 -3.60 5.60
CA VAL A 596 20.94 -3.53 6.62
C VAL A 596 22.22 -4.15 6.03
N CYS A 597 23.36 -3.54 6.20
CA CYS A 597 24.63 -4.13 5.77
C CYS A 597 25.09 -5.21 6.76
N GLY A 598 25.95 -6.14 6.29
CA GLY A 598 26.44 -7.25 7.12
C GLY A 598 27.15 -6.80 8.37
N ASP A 599 27.92 -5.74 8.29
CA ASP A 599 28.58 -5.18 9.44
C ASP A 599 27.60 -4.63 10.50
N CYS A 600 26.58 -3.83 10.10
CA CYS A 600 25.55 -3.34 11.02
C CYS A 600 24.73 -4.49 11.61
N HIS A 601 24.45 -5.54 10.83
CA HIS A 601 23.77 -6.73 11.33
C HIS A 601 24.60 -7.44 12.42
N THR A 602 25.88 -7.68 12.17
CA THR A 602 26.82 -8.26 13.15
C THR A 602 26.98 -7.36 14.37
N ALA A 603 27.21 -6.07 14.16
CA ALA A 603 27.30 -5.08 15.25
C ALA A 603 26.07 -5.11 16.16
N THR A 604 24.86 -5.17 15.59
CA THR A 604 23.61 -5.22 16.37
C THR A 604 23.52 -6.50 17.22
N LYS A 605 24.01 -7.65 16.73
CA LYS A 605 24.11 -8.89 17.55
C LYS A 605 25.00 -8.66 18.77
N PHE A 606 26.19 -8.06 18.59
CA PHE A 606 27.10 -7.75 19.71
C PHE A 606 26.48 -6.72 20.67
N ILE A 607 25.83 -5.67 20.16
CA ILE A 607 25.16 -4.68 20.99
C ILE A 607 24.13 -5.35 21.88
N THR A 608 23.24 -6.20 21.34
CA THR A 608 22.21 -6.87 22.14
C THR A 608 22.79 -7.77 23.22
N LYS A 609 23.92 -8.45 22.94
CA LYS A 609 24.64 -9.27 23.91
C LYS A 609 25.23 -8.45 25.06
N ILE A 610 25.77 -7.26 24.73
CA ILE A 610 26.43 -6.36 25.69
C ILE A 610 25.44 -5.62 26.59
N VAL A 611 24.35 -5.11 25.98
CA VAL A 611 23.40 -4.26 26.70
C VAL A 611 22.20 -5.01 27.28
N GLY A 612 22.01 -6.30 26.92
CA GLY A 612 20.90 -7.13 27.40
C GLY A 612 19.52 -6.65 26.92
N ARG A 613 19.47 -5.87 25.82
CA ARG A 613 18.20 -5.31 25.29
C ARG A 613 17.87 -5.92 23.93
N ALA A 614 16.59 -6.21 23.72
CA ALA A 614 16.12 -6.60 22.39
C ALA A 614 16.14 -5.40 21.44
N ILE A 615 16.60 -5.64 20.20
CA ILE A 615 16.61 -4.63 19.13
C ILE A 615 15.86 -5.22 17.95
N VAL A 616 14.90 -4.47 17.42
CA VAL A 616 14.13 -4.84 16.23
C VAL A 616 14.50 -3.86 15.13
N VAL A 617 15.01 -4.37 14.03
CA VAL A 617 15.35 -3.59 12.85
C VAL A 617 14.42 -4.00 11.72
N ARG A 618 13.60 -3.08 11.24
CA ARG A 618 12.87 -3.24 9.98
C ARG A 618 13.70 -2.61 8.87
N ASP A 619 14.11 -3.41 7.91
CA ASP A 619 14.77 -2.91 6.70
C ASP A 619 13.79 -2.86 5.50
N GLY A 620 14.29 -2.59 4.31
CA GLY A 620 13.46 -2.50 3.10
C GLY A 620 12.74 -3.81 2.74
N ASN A 621 13.13 -4.94 3.30
CA ASN A 621 12.62 -6.27 2.94
C ASN A 621 11.87 -6.96 4.09
N ARG A 622 12.41 -6.91 5.32
CA ARG A 622 11.90 -7.69 6.45
C ARG A 622 12.29 -7.12 7.80
N PHE A 623 11.81 -7.78 8.85
CA PHE A 623 12.26 -7.56 10.22
C PHE A 623 13.43 -8.47 10.59
N HIS A 624 14.34 -7.91 11.38
CA HIS A 624 15.42 -8.58 12.07
C HIS A 624 15.19 -8.40 13.58
N HIS A 625 14.90 -9.49 14.29
CA HIS A 625 14.73 -9.49 15.74
C HIS A 625 16.03 -9.94 16.38
N PHE A 626 16.73 -9.00 17.01
CA PHE A 626 17.99 -9.29 17.70
C PHE A 626 17.75 -9.40 19.20
N LYS A 627 18.23 -10.49 19.78
CA LYS A 627 18.18 -10.74 21.22
C LYS A 627 19.34 -11.64 21.62
N ASP A 628 19.99 -11.34 22.75
CA ASP A 628 21.05 -12.16 23.34
C ASP A 628 22.17 -12.57 22.35
N GLY A 629 22.52 -11.67 21.43
CA GLY A 629 23.54 -11.91 20.41
C GLY A 629 23.11 -12.72 19.20
N LEU A 630 21.82 -13.07 19.10
CA LEU A 630 21.24 -13.81 17.97
C LEU A 630 20.28 -12.95 17.16
N CYS A 631 20.08 -13.31 15.89
CA CYS A 631 19.07 -12.70 15.03
C CYS A 631 18.07 -13.77 14.55
N SER A 632 16.78 -13.38 14.45
CA SER A 632 15.71 -14.26 13.92
C SER A 632 15.98 -14.78 12.51
N CYS A 633 16.75 -14.02 11.69
CA CYS A 633 17.08 -14.41 10.32
C CYS A 633 18.11 -15.53 10.21
N ARG A 634 18.74 -15.97 11.32
CA ARG A 634 19.80 -17.00 11.36
C ARG A 634 20.94 -16.73 10.36
N ASP A 635 21.25 -15.45 10.13
CA ASP A 635 22.25 -14.96 9.18
C ASP A 635 21.95 -15.29 7.69
N TYR A 636 20.73 -15.74 7.39
CA TYR A 636 20.22 -15.90 6.03
C TYR A 636 19.44 -14.63 5.61
N TRP A 637 20.11 -13.72 4.88
CA TRP A 637 19.50 -12.43 4.52
C TRP A 637 20.17 -11.72 3.34
#